data_221fb0dfb9200ffdeead022610f2743e
#
_entry.id   221fb0dfb9200ffdeead022610f2743e
#
_cell.length_a   1.000
_cell.length_b   1.000
_cell.length_c   1.000
_cell.angle_alpha   90.00
_cell.angle_beta   90.00
_cell.angle_gamma   90.00
#
_symmetry.space_group_name_H-M   'P 1'
#
loop_
_entity.id
_entity.type
_entity.pdbx_description
1 polymer ?
#
loop_
_entity_poly.entity_id
_entity_poly.type
_entity_poly.pdbx_seq_one_letter_code
_entity_poly.pdbx_strand_id
1 'polypeptide(L)'
;LLDLYNSWGLPTSTTVSLIFCLLGSAIAVSIYKISNDPALGVGSLGHFINTSRAMGIVSAILLSVVIAFTCGTIVMYVSRTIFSFRYTVVFRRFGSLWCGASLTAIIYFAVFKGLKSLLADHAFIEMVDRHLLLSLFICWVACSVLLFFIQRFKINILRITILSGTFALALAFAGNDLVNFIGVPVAGFDAFSIAKHSGDPQMMMGALSENVPANFLILLAAGAIMILTLWTSKKAMHVSETELSLSAAQGDEGPEQYGSSVMSRTIVRAALNINAGIERVIPPRVRAAVSRRFEYEDIEHSGAPYDMIRATVNLTTSAMLIAIATSLKLPLSTTYVCFMVAMGSSLADRAWGRESAVYRISGVMTVIAGWFITALGGFLIAFVVGLALIYGGTMAFVIVTVLCGYMLIHSNFLKKGKTSAAPAAAGVKSQSTEDIIINLRDEVCRTMESATKIYDRTLIAVFKENRKVLKEMVQSSDKLFEEARDRKYGIMPTLRRLQQCDIDTGHFYVQVVDYLSEVTKALIHITRPAYEHINNHHEGLTKEQIVDLMRVNDQVEAIFDKINDMLRTKDFSDLDMVLEMRDKLFDTIVEAIKSQLRRINDVPSGSTRAGVLYLTILNETKTMMLQSRNLLKSQQYFLEAKK
;
A
#
# COMPACT_ATOMS: atom_id res chain seq x y z
N LEU A 1 -13.04 1.01 11.95
CA LEU A 1 -12.18 0.00 11.37
C LEU A 1 -11.76 0.37 9.95
N LEU A 2 -12.70 0.61 9.03
CA LEU A 2 -12.43 1.03 7.65
C LEU A 2 -11.62 2.34 7.57
N ASP A 3 -11.93 3.32 8.42
CA ASP A 3 -11.19 4.59 8.50
C ASP A 3 -9.71 4.39 8.88
N LEU A 4 -9.42 3.42 9.76
CA LEU A 4 -8.06 3.05 10.13
C LEU A 4 -7.29 2.45 8.95
N TYR A 5 -7.91 1.51 8.22
CA TYR A 5 -7.29 0.88 7.05
C TYR A 5 -7.07 1.86 5.90
N ASN A 6 -8.04 2.74 5.65
CA ASN A 6 -7.89 3.81 4.66
C ASN A 6 -6.76 4.78 5.04
N SER A 7 -6.56 5.02 6.34
CA SER A 7 -5.43 5.83 6.84
C SER A 7 -4.08 5.16 6.61
N TRP A 8 -4.03 3.83 6.49
CA TRP A 8 -2.83 3.06 6.14
C TRP A 8 -2.67 2.85 4.62
N GLY A 9 -3.59 3.41 3.82
CA GLY A 9 -3.59 3.24 2.37
C GLY A 9 -3.94 1.82 1.90
N LEU A 10 -4.52 0.98 2.76
CA LEU A 10 -4.89 -0.38 2.39
C LEU A 10 -6.30 -0.42 1.81
N PRO A 11 -6.50 -0.86 0.55
CA PRO A 11 -7.82 -0.99 -0.05
C PRO A 11 -8.63 -2.06 0.69
N THR A 12 -9.78 -1.67 1.22
CA THR A 12 -10.70 -2.55 1.95
C THR A 12 -12.10 -2.48 1.37
N SER A 13 -12.92 -3.48 1.64
CA SER A 13 -14.30 -3.54 1.16
C SER A 13 -15.28 -3.11 2.24
N THR A 14 -16.01 -2.05 1.93
CA THR A 14 -17.15 -1.61 2.74
C THR A 14 -18.30 -2.62 2.69
N THR A 15 -18.63 -3.16 1.51
CA THR A 15 -19.67 -4.18 1.32
C THR A 15 -19.42 -5.41 2.18
N VAL A 16 -18.20 -5.95 2.13
CA VAL A 16 -17.85 -7.14 2.92
C VAL A 16 -17.92 -6.84 4.41
N SER A 17 -17.36 -5.70 4.84
CA SER A 17 -17.41 -5.32 6.25
C SER A 17 -18.84 -5.16 6.77
N LEU A 18 -19.75 -4.56 5.98
CA LEU A 18 -21.16 -4.41 6.34
C LEU A 18 -21.89 -5.75 6.44
N ILE A 19 -21.67 -6.66 5.47
CA ILE A 19 -22.27 -7.99 5.50
C ILE A 19 -21.84 -8.77 6.76
N PHE A 20 -20.55 -8.71 7.10
CA PHE A 20 -20.06 -9.35 8.31
C PHE A 20 -20.53 -8.65 9.60
N CYS A 21 -20.72 -7.32 9.60
CA CYS A 21 -21.37 -6.60 10.69
C CYS A 21 -22.83 -7.06 10.89
N LEU A 22 -23.59 -7.19 9.80
CA LEU A 22 -24.96 -7.71 9.86
C LEU A 22 -25.01 -9.12 10.42
N LEU A 23 -24.11 -9.98 9.97
CA LEU A 23 -24.03 -11.35 10.47
C LEU A 23 -23.67 -11.39 11.97
N GLY A 24 -22.71 -10.55 12.40
CA GLY A 24 -22.32 -10.45 13.81
C GLY A 24 -23.47 -9.97 14.70
N SER A 25 -24.19 -8.93 14.29
CA SER A 25 -25.34 -8.43 15.04
C SER A 25 -26.51 -9.40 15.03
N ALA A 26 -26.78 -10.09 13.91
CA ALA A 26 -27.81 -11.12 13.83
C ALA A 26 -27.53 -12.29 14.76
N ILE A 27 -26.28 -12.74 14.84
CA ILE A 27 -25.85 -13.80 15.78
C ILE A 27 -26.00 -13.33 17.23
N ALA A 28 -25.65 -12.07 17.56
CA ALA A 28 -25.84 -11.53 18.90
C ALA A 28 -27.31 -11.57 19.34
N VAL A 29 -28.23 -11.12 18.47
CA VAL A 29 -29.68 -11.17 18.74
C VAL A 29 -30.19 -12.62 18.87
N SER A 30 -29.70 -13.50 17.99
CA SER A 30 -30.11 -14.91 18.02
C SER A 30 -29.67 -15.61 19.31
N ILE A 31 -28.44 -15.39 19.76
CA ILE A 31 -27.95 -15.95 21.03
C ILE A 31 -28.75 -15.42 22.21
N TYR A 32 -29.08 -14.13 22.23
CA TYR A 32 -29.93 -13.53 23.28
C TYR A 32 -31.30 -14.19 23.31
N LYS A 33 -31.96 -14.38 22.17
CA LYS A 33 -33.27 -15.06 22.11
C LYS A 33 -33.20 -16.50 22.58
N ILE A 34 -32.19 -17.25 22.12
CA ILE A 34 -31.99 -18.65 22.54
C ILE A 34 -31.72 -18.75 24.06
N SER A 35 -30.93 -17.80 24.61
CA SER A 35 -30.62 -17.77 26.05
C SER A 35 -31.85 -17.47 26.94
N ASN A 36 -32.82 -16.73 26.42
CA ASN A 36 -34.00 -16.30 27.15
C ASN A 36 -35.23 -17.24 26.96
N ASP A 37 -35.16 -18.17 26.03
CA ASP A 37 -36.24 -19.15 25.78
C ASP A 37 -35.77 -20.58 26.11
N PRO A 38 -36.27 -21.18 27.20
CA PRO A 38 -35.88 -22.53 27.62
C PRO A 38 -36.22 -23.63 26.61
N ALA A 39 -37.14 -23.35 25.67
CA ALA A 39 -37.52 -24.30 24.63
C ALA A 39 -36.54 -24.36 23.45
N LEU A 40 -35.62 -23.38 23.36
CA LEU A 40 -34.68 -23.25 22.27
C LEU A 40 -33.27 -23.71 22.71
N GLY A 41 -32.68 -24.61 21.94
CA GLY A 41 -31.27 -25.02 22.13
C GLY A 41 -30.32 -24.33 21.13
N VAL A 42 -29.02 -24.49 21.33
CA VAL A 42 -27.98 -23.93 20.44
C VAL A 42 -28.17 -24.36 18.97
N GLY A 43 -28.77 -25.55 18.73
CA GLY A 43 -29.13 -26.02 17.39
C GLY A 43 -30.17 -25.18 16.67
N SER A 44 -30.92 -24.34 17.40
CA SER A 44 -31.94 -23.44 16.82
C SER A 44 -31.35 -22.20 16.13
N LEU A 45 -30.03 -21.98 16.21
CA LEU A 45 -29.37 -20.82 15.57
C LEU A 45 -29.67 -20.75 14.06
N GLY A 46 -29.74 -21.89 13.38
CA GLY A 46 -30.10 -21.99 11.97
C GLY A 46 -31.51 -21.53 11.60
N HIS A 47 -32.43 -21.46 12.58
CA HIS A 47 -33.79 -20.94 12.36
C HIS A 47 -33.84 -19.41 12.35
N PHE A 48 -32.88 -18.74 13.03
CA PHE A 48 -32.80 -17.30 13.10
C PHE A 48 -31.93 -16.69 11.99
N ILE A 49 -31.01 -17.47 11.42
CA ILE A 49 -30.05 -17.02 10.42
C ILE A 49 -30.22 -17.88 9.16
N ASN A 50 -30.40 -17.20 8.03
CA ASN A 50 -30.38 -17.88 6.73
C ASN A 50 -28.93 -18.22 6.34
N THR A 51 -28.40 -19.31 6.88
CA THR A 51 -27.03 -19.77 6.68
C THR A 51 -26.71 -20.04 5.20
N SER A 52 -27.68 -20.59 4.44
CA SER A 52 -27.53 -20.86 3.01
C SER A 52 -27.28 -19.55 2.24
N ARG A 53 -28.05 -18.51 2.54
CA ARG A 53 -27.90 -17.19 1.91
C ARG A 53 -26.58 -16.54 2.30
N ALA A 54 -26.21 -16.59 3.58
CA ALA A 54 -24.94 -16.04 4.08
C ALA A 54 -23.73 -16.72 3.42
N MET A 55 -23.73 -18.06 3.37
CA MET A 55 -22.67 -18.82 2.69
C MET A 55 -22.63 -18.56 1.18
N GLY A 56 -23.79 -18.41 0.53
CA GLY A 56 -23.87 -18.02 -0.87
C GLY A 56 -23.21 -16.66 -1.15
N ILE A 57 -23.46 -15.67 -0.30
CA ILE A 57 -22.85 -14.33 -0.41
C ILE A 57 -21.33 -14.39 -0.20
N VAL A 58 -20.85 -15.06 0.85
CA VAL A 58 -19.42 -15.21 1.12
C VAL A 58 -18.71 -15.93 -0.03
N SER A 59 -19.31 -17.00 -0.53
CA SER A 59 -18.77 -17.74 -1.69
C SER A 59 -18.73 -16.89 -2.95
N ALA A 60 -19.74 -16.09 -3.22
CA ALA A 60 -19.79 -15.19 -4.36
C ALA A 60 -18.68 -14.11 -4.29
N ILE A 61 -18.44 -13.56 -3.10
CA ILE A 61 -17.37 -12.60 -2.86
C ILE A 61 -16.00 -13.22 -3.13
N LEU A 62 -15.72 -14.40 -2.59
CA LEU A 62 -14.44 -15.09 -2.81
C LEU A 62 -14.24 -15.48 -4.28
N LEU A 63 -15.29 -15.98 -4.92
CA LEU A 63 -15.25 -16.35 -6.34
C LEU A 63 -15.02 -15.13 -7.23
N SER A 64 -15.61 -13.99 -6.90
CA SER A 64 -15.44 -12.74 -7.66
C SER A 64 -13.98 -12.29 -7.75
N VAL A 65 -13.19 -12.52 -6.69
CA VAL A 65 -11.74 -12.23 -6.64
C VAL A 65 -10.99 -13.02 -7.71
N VAL A 66 -11.26 -14.33 -7.79
CA VAL A 66 -10.62 -15.24 -8.76
C VAL A 66 -11.05 -14.90 -10.19
N ILE A 67 -12.35 -14.68 -10.40
CA ILE A 67 -12.91 -14.31 -11.71
C ILE A 67 -12.31 -12.98 -12.17
N ALA A 68 -12.26 -11.96 -11.32
CA ALA A 68 -11.74 -10.65 -11.65
C ALA A 68 -10.26 -10.71 -12.06
N PHE A 69 -9.43 -11.42 -11.30
CA PHE A 69 -8.03 -11.63 -11.63
C PHE A 69 -7.86 -12.35 -12.97
N THR A 70 -8.59 -13.43 -13.18
CA THR A 70 -8.50 -14.25 -14.39
C THR A 70 -8.97 -13.47 -15.62
N CYS A 71 -10.11 -12.77 -15.52
CA CYS A 71 -10.62 -11.94 -16.62
C CYS A 71 -9.66 -10.79 -16.95
N GLY A 72 -9.15 -10.08 -15.94
CA GLY A 72 -8.15 -9.03 -16.13
C GLY A 72 -6.89 -9.54 -16.83
N THR A 73 -6.41 -10.72 -16.43
CA THR A 73 -5.25 -11.39 -17.06
C THR A 73 -5.52 -11.74 -18.50
N ILE A 74 -6.65 -12.39 -18.80
CA ILE A 74 -6.98 -12.85 -20.16
C ILE A 74 -7.19 -11.67 -21.10
N VAL A 75 -8.03 -10.70 -20.71
CA VAL A 75 -8.36 -9.54 -21.55
C VAL A 75 -7.11 -8.72 -21.85
N MET A 76 -6.24 -8.52 -20.83
CA MET A 76 -4.99 -7.79 -21.04
C MET A 76 -4.02 -8.57 -21.93
N TYR A 77 -3.85 -9.88 -21.72
CA TYR A 77 -2.99 -10.71 -22.54
C TYR A 77 -3.39 -10.68 -24.01
N VAL A 78 -4.69 -10.80 -24.31
CA VAL A 78 -5.23 -10.69 -25.67
C VAL A 78 -4.98 -9.28 -26.23
N SER A 79 -5.30 -8.24 -25.46
CA SER A 79 -5.10 -6.85 -25.88
C SER A 79 -3.62 -6.56 -26.18
N ARG A 80 -2.68 -7.02 -25.35
CA ARG A 80 -1.25 -6.83 -25.55
C ARG A 80 -0.69 -7.63 -26.73
N THR A 81 -1.25 -8.79 -27.00
CA THR A 81 -0.89 -9.58 -28.19
C THR A 81 -1.27 -8.84 -29.46
N ILE A 82 -2.41 -8.13 -29.47
CA ILE A 82 -2.86 -7.30 -30.60
C ILE A 82 -2.07 -5.98 -30.64
N PHE A 83 -2.02 -5.28 -29.52
CA PHE A 83 -1.36 -3.97 -29.36
C PHE A 83 -0.13 -4.11 -28.47
N SER A 84 1.05 -4.20 -29.09
CA SER A 84 2.32 -4.16 -28.34
C SER A 84 2.51 -2.79 -27.66
N PHE A 85 3.56 -2.59 -26.87
CA PHE A 85 3.89 -1.26 -26.32
C PHE A 85 4.07 -0.19 -27.41
N ARG A 86 4.53 -0.58 -28.61
CA ARG A 86 4.55 0.29 -29.82
C ARG A 86 3.21 0.27 -30.55
N TYR A 87 2.12 0.51 -29.87
CA TYR A 87 0.77 0.34 -30.44
C TYR A 87 0.38 1.39 -31.50
N THR A 88 1.05 2.52 -31.62
CA THR A 88 0.63 3.67 -32.43
C THR A 88 0.28 3.32 -33.89
N VAL A 89 1.07 2.49 -34.56
CA VAL A 89 0.85 2.09 -35.96
C VAL A 89 -0.33 1.12 -36.11
N VAL A 90 -0.35 0.08 -35.25
CA VAL A 90 -1.43 -0.93 -35.27
C VAL A 90 -2.75 -0.31 -34.80
N PHE A 91 -2.67 0.57 -33.81
CA PHE A 91 -3.82 1.27 -33.25
C PHE A 91 -4.48 2.22 -34.26
N ARG A 92 -3.70 2.84 -35.15
CA ARG A 92 -4.27 3.66 -36.23
C ARG A 92 -5.18 2.87 -37.18
N ARG A 93 -4.94 1.55 -37.34
CA ARG A 93 -5.74 0.67 -38.21
C ARG A 93 -6.88 -0.02 -37.47
N PHE A 94 -6.62 -0.55 -36.30
CA PHE A 94 -7.54 -1.42 -35.55
C PHE A 94 -8.06 -0.81 -34.24
N GLY A 95 -7.56 0.36 -33.84
CA GLY A 95 -7.94 1.01 -32.60
C GLY A 95 -9.42 1.34 -32.50
N SER A 96 -10.03 1.82 -33.58
CA SER A 96 -11.48 2.10 -33.61
C SER A 96 -12.34 0.85 -33.39
N LEU A 97 -11.94 -0.31 -33.95
CA LEU A 97 -12.64 -1.58 -33.74
C LEU A 97 -12.52 -2.08 -32.31
N TRP A 98 -11.33 -1.98 -31.72
CA TRP A 98 -11.05 -2.39 -30.33
C TRP A 98 -11.73 -1.47 -29.32
N CYS A 99 -11.59 -0.16 -29.48
CA CYS A 99 -12.30 0.83 -28.65
C CYS A 99 -13.81 0.73 -28.82
N GLY A 100 -14.28 0.43 -30.04
CA GLY A 100 -15.70 0.16 -30.35
C GLY A 100 -16.22 -1.04 -29.57
N ALA A 101 -15.44 -2.13 -29.49
CA ALA A 101 -15.81 -3.30 -28.68
C ALA A 101 -15.89 -2.97 -27.19
N SER A 102 -14.92 -2.19 -26.67
CA SER A 102 -14.93 -1.71 -25.29
C SER A 102 -16.17 -0.85 -25.00
N LEU A 103 -16.48 0.12 -25.87
CA LEU A 103 -17.68 0.96 -25.71
C LEU A 103 -18.98 0.16 -25.81
N THR A 104 -19.04 -0.82 -26.70
CA THR A 104 -20.22 -1.71 -26.83
C THR A 104 -20.43 -2.50 -25.54
N ALA A 105 -19.37 -3.06 -24.97
CA ALA A 105 -19.45 -3.75 -23.69
C ALA A 105 -19.92 -2.80 -22.57
N ILE A 106 -19.38 -1.59 -22.50
CA ILE A 106 -19.80 -0.56 -21.55
C ILE A 106 -21.28 -0.23 -21.71
N ILE A 107 -21.74 0.08 -22.93
CA ILE A 107 -23.13 0.42 -23.23
C ILE A 107 -24.06 -0.73 -22.84
N TYR A 108 -23.73 -1.95 -23.23
CA TYR A 108 -24.55 -3.11 -22.92
C TYR A 108 -24.67 -3.34 -21.40
N PHE A 109 -23.56 -3.39 -20.68
CA PHE A 109 -23.59 -3.73 -19.28
C PHE A 109 -24.03 -2.55 -18.39
N ALA A 110 -23.61 -1.33 -18.68
CA ALA A 110 -23.98 -0.16 -17.87
C ALA A 110 -25.42 0.30 -18.16
N VAL A 111 -25.82 0.36 -19.44
CA VAL A 111 -27.14 0.89 -19.81
C VAL A 111 -28.18 -0.23 -19.85
N PHE A 112 -28.01 -1.25 -20.69
CA PHE A 112 -29.05 -2.27 -20.87
C PHE A 112 -29.23 -3.19 -19.66
N LYS A 113 -28.15 -3.63 -19.03
CA LYS A 113 -28.24 -4.48 -17.83
C LYS A 113 -28.39 -3.67 -16.54
N GLY A 114 -27.67 -2.56 -16.39
CA GLY A 114 -27.71 -1.72 -15.20
C GLY A 114 -29.03 -0.99 -15.02
N LEU A 115 -29.61 -0.47 -16.09
CA LEU A 115 -30.87 0.27 -16.06
C LEU A 115 -32.10 -0.56 -16.45
N LYS A 116 -31.96 -1.88 -16.59
CA LYS A 116 -33.03 -2.77 -17.03
C LYS A 116 -34.32 -2.62 -16.21
N SER A 117 -34.23 -2.44 -14.90
CA SER A 117 -35.38 -2.28 -14.03
C SER A 117 -36.14 -0.95 -14.25
N LEU A 118 -35.44 0.10 -14.69
CA LEU A 118 -36.03 1.42 -14.99
C LEU A 118 -36.66 1.45 -16.40
N LEU A 119 -36.16 0.64 -17.29
CA LEU A 119 -36.53 0.63 -18.70
C LEU A 119 -37.31 -0.62 -19.09
N ALA A 120 -37.76 -1.43 -18.11
CA ALA A 120 -38.38 -2.74 -18.33
C ALA A 120 -39.61 -2.70 -19.23
N ASP A 121 -40.37 -1.61 -19.24
CA ASP A 121 -41.61 -1.45 -19.98
C ASP A 121 -41.39 -0.97 -21.45
N HIS A 122 -40.14 -0.77 -21.85
CA HIS A 122 -39.84 -0.35 -23.22
C HIS A 122 -39.65 -1.56 -24.17
N ALA A 123 -40.46 -1.65 -25.19
CA ALA A 123 -40.37 -2.66 -26.26
C ALA A 123 -38.96 -2.79 -26.88
N PHE A 124 -38.15 -1.73 -26.79
CA PHE A 124 -36.78 -1.70 -27.28
C PHE A 124 -35.87 -2.67 -26.51
N ILE A 125 -36.02 -2.78 -25.18
CA ILE A 125 -35.19 -3.66 -24.35
C ILE A 125 -35.54 -5.12 -24.62
N GLU A 126 -36.81 -5.42 -24.75
CA GLU A 126 -37.26 -6.76 -25.11
C GLU A 126 -36.74 -7.19 -26.51
N MET A 127 -36.70 -6.27 -27.45
CA MET A 127 -36.11 -6.51 -28.78
C MET A 127 -34.60 -6.78 -28.70
N VAL A 128 -33.88 -6.02 -27.88
CA VAL A 128 -32.43 -6.22 -27.65
C VAL A 128 -32.14 -7.56 -26.98
N ASP A 129 -32.91 -7.95 -25.97
CA ASP A 129 -32.74 -9.24 -25.29
C ASP A 129 -33.11 -10.43 -26.22
N ARG A 130 -34.10 -10.27 -27.09
CA ARG A 130 -34.50 -11.30 -28.07
C ARG A 130 -33.47 -11.54 -29.17
N HIS A 131 -32.78 -10.48 -29.61
CA HIS A 131 -31.75 -10.52 -30.67
C HIS A 131 -30.38 -10.04 -30.17
N LEU A 132 -29.94 -10.53 -29.01
CA LEU A 132 -28.77 -10.05 -28.31
C LEU A 132 -27.50 -9.95 -29.17
N LEU A 133 -27.15 -11.02 -29.90
CA LEU A 133 -25.93 -11.04 -30.70
C LEU A 133 -25.97 -10.03 -31.85
N LEU A 134 -27.13 -9.89 -32.49
CA LEU A 134 -27.32 -8.93 -33.56
C LEU A 134 -27.26 -7.50 -33.05
N SER A 135 -27.91 -7.22 -31.92
CA SER A 135 -27.90 -5.91 -31.28
C SER A 135 -26.49 -5.48 -30.83
N LEU A 136 -25.72 -6.41 -30.24
CA LEU A 136 -24.32 -6.17 -29.89
C LEU A 136 -23.46 -5.92 -31.13
N PHE A 137 -23.67 -6.68 -32.22
CA PHE A 137 -22.93 -6.48 -33.47
C PHE A 137 -23.23 -5.13 -34.11
N ILE A 138 -24.50 -4.73 -34.17
CA ILE A 138 -24.92 -3.42 -34.68
C ILE A 138 -24.31 -2.29 -33.84
N CYS A 139 -24.38 -2.40 -32.50
CA CYS A 139 -23.78 -1.44 -31.59
C CYS A 139 -22.27 -1.34 -31.78
N TRP A 140 -21.59 -2.48 -31.91
CA TRP A 140 -20.15 -2.52 -32.15
C TRP A 140 -19.76 -1.83 -33.46
N VAL A 141 -20.49 -2.11 -34.57
CA VAL A 141 -20.25 -1.46 -35.85
C VAL A 141 -20.49 0.04 -35.75
N ALA A 142 -21.60 0.46 -35.13
CA ALA A 142 -21.94 1.88 -34.97
C ALA A 142 -20.86 2.63 -34.13
N CYS A 143 -20.46 2.08 -32.99
CA CYS A 143 -19.40 2.64 -32.17
C CYS A 143 -18.05 2.69 -32.89
N SER A 144 -17.70 1.62 -33.62
CA SER A 144 -16.45 1.54 -34.38
C SER A 144 -16.40 2.57 -35.51
N VAL A 145 -17.50 2.74 -36.26
CA VAL A 145 -17.61 3.74 -37.32
C VAL A 145 -17.53 5.16 -36.73
N LEU A 146 -18.25 5.43 -35.66
CA LEU A 146 -18.20 6.72 -34.96
C LEU A 146 -16.77 7.04 -34.54
N LEU A 147 -16.09 6.11 -33.85
CA LEU A 147 -14.72 6.30 -33.38
C LEU A 147 -13.72 6.41 -34.55
N PHE A 148 -13.96 5.73 -35.67
CA PHE A 148 -13.14 5.88 -36.88
C PHE A 148 -13.20 7.31 -37.42
N PHE A 149 -14.40 7.91 -37.51
CA PHE A 149 -14.53 9.31 -37.91
C PHE A 149 -13.89 10.26 -36.92
N ILE A 150 -14.09 10.06 -35.61
CA ILE A 150 -13.45 10.87 -34.54
C ILE A 150 -11.91 10.80 -34.64
N GLN A 151 -11.37 9.61 -34.88
CA GLN A 151 -9.94 9.42 -35.08
C GLN A 151 -9.41 10.19 -36.30
N ARG A 152 -10.24 10.32 -37.35
CA ARG A 152 -9.89 11.08 -38.56
C ARG A 152 -9.69 12.57 -38.27
N PHE A 153 -10.38 13.12 -37.25
CA PHE A 153 -10.19 14.50 -36.76
C PHE A 153 -8.99 14.64 -35.81
N LYS A 154 -8.10 13.63 -35.74
CA LYS A 154 -6.91 13.59 -34.85
C LYS A 154 -7.23 13.62 -33.36
N ILE A 155 -8.44 13.30 -32.95
CA ILE A 155 -8.82 13.18 -31.54
C ILE A 155 -8.37 11.82 -31.02
N ASN A 156 -7.83 11.78 -29.80
CA ASN A 156 -7.37 10.54 -29.17
C ASN A 156 -8.57 9.71 -28.68
N ILE A 157 -8.91 8.65 -29.43
CA ILE A 157 -10.05 7.77 -29.13
C ILE A 157 -9.84 6.93 -27.87
N LEU A 158 -8.58 6.61 -27.48
CA LEU A 158 -8.29 5.97 -26.18
C LEU A 158 -8.75 6.82 -25.03
N ARG A 159 -8.49 8.13 -25.08
CA ARG A 159 -8.93 9.06 -24.03
C ARG A 159 -10.45 9.08 -23.90
N ILE A 160 -11.17 9.05 -25.01
CA ILE A 160 -12.65 8.95 -25.02
C ILE A 160 -13.09 7.64 -24.37
N THR A 161 -12.48 6.52 -24.74
CA THR A 161 -12.82 5.20 -24.21
C THR A 161 -12.52 5.10 -22.72
N ILE A 162 -11.39 5.66 -22.26
CA ILE A 162 -11.04 5.75 -20.83
C ILE A 162 -12.08 6.57 -20.06
N LEU A 163 -12.45 7.74 -20.55
CA LEU A 163 -13.46 8.59 -19.90
C LEU A 163 -14.82 7.90 -19.84
N SER A 164 -15.23 7.23 -20.93
CA SER A 164 -16.46 6.43 -20.95
C SER A 164 -16.38 5.25 -19.98
N GLY A 165 -15.23 4.58 -19.91
CA GLY A 165 -14.97 3.50 -18.94
C GLY A 165 -15.03 3.99 -17.50
N THR A 166 -14.46 5.16 -17.20
CA THR A 166 -14.52 5.80 -15.88
C THR A 166 -15.95 6.12 -15.49
N PHE A 167 -16.74 6.67 -16.41
CA PHE A 167 -18.17 6.94 -16.19
C PHE A 167 -18.95 5.64 -15.93
N ALA A 168 -18.71 4.61 -16.72
CA ALA A 168 -19.37 3.31 -16.56
C ALA A 168 -19.01 2.64 -15.24
N LEU A 169 -17.75 2.72 -14.82
CA LEU A 169 -17.30 2.20 -13.55
C LEU A 169 -17.94 2.94 -12.38
N ALA A 170 -18.03 4.28 -12.46
CA ALA A 170 -18.71 5.09 -11.46
C ALA A 170 -20.20 4.74 -11.36
N LEU A 171 -20.87 4.53 -12.49
CA LEU A 171 -22.26 4.10 -12.54
C LEU A 171 -22.45 2.70 -11.94
N ALA A 172 -21.54 1.77 -12.25
CA ALA A 172 -21.56 0.42 -11.68
C ALA A 172 -21.32 0.42 -10.16
N PHE A 173 -20.42 1.29 -9.67
CA PHE A 173 -20.20 1.50 -8.23
C PHE A 173 -21.45 2.07 -7.56
N ALA A 174 -22.04 3.11 -8.11
CA ALA A 174 -23.26 3.69 -7.57
C ALA A 174 -24.38 2.64 -7.46
N GLY A 175 -24.56 1.82 -8.49
CA GLY A 175 -25.56 0.74 -8.50
C GLY A 175 -25.30 -0.39 -7.51
N ASN A 176 -24.05 -0.66 -7.16
CA ASN A 176 -23.67 -1.71 -6.21
C ASN A 176 -23.48 -1.17 -4.78
N ASP A 177 -22.66 -0.14 -4.62
CA ASP A 177 -22.18 0.28 -3.30
C ASP A 177 -23.17 1.16 -2.54
N LEU A 178 -23.92 2.03 -3.21
CA LEU A 178 -24.89 2.91 -2.54
C LEU A 178 -25.95 2.10 -1.79
N VAL A 179 -26.46 1.04 -2.42
CA VAL A 179 -27.46 0.14 -1.80
C VAL A 179 -26.86 -0.57 -0.58
N ASN A 180 -25.61 -0.97 -0.64
CA ASN A 180 -24.94 -1.62 0.48
C ASN A 180 -24.77 -0.68 1.67
N PHE A 181 -24.46 0.63 1.43
CA PHE A 181 -24.32 1.60 2.52
C PHE A 181 -25.65 1.95 3.19
N ILE A 182 -26.66 2.23 2.39
CA ILE A 182 -27.90 2.81 2.88
C ILE A 182 -28.96 1.74 3.16
N GLY A 183 -28.85 0.56 2.56
CA GLY A 183 -29.83 -0.51 2.70
C GLY A 183 -30.07 -0.94 4.15
N VAL A 184 -29.01 -1.01 4.96
CA VAL A 184 -29.11 -1.42 6.38
C VAL A 184 -29.89 -0.40 7.22
N PRO A 185 -29.52 0.91 7.24
CA PRO A 185 -30.30 1.91 8.00
C PRO A 185 -31.71 2.10 7.46
N VAL A 186 -31.94 1.99 6.14
CA VAL A 186 -33.30 2.07 5.57
C VAL A 186 -34.14 0.88 6.00
N ALA A 187 -33.63 -0.35 5.88
CA ALA A 187 -34.33 -1.54 6.35
C ALA A 187 -34.64 -1.48 7.87
N GLY A 188 -33.71 -0.95 8.66
CA GLY A 188 -33.93 -0.73 10.09
C GLY A 188 -35.04 0.30 10.36
N PHE A 189 -35.07 1.38 9.61
CA PHE A 189 -36.10 2.41 9.71
C PHE A 189 -37.48 1.88 9.27
N ASP A 190 -37.54 1.11 8.19
CA ASP A 190 -38.77 0.49 7.69
C ASP A 190 -39.29 -0.54 8.69
N ALA A 191 -38.42 -1.39 9.25
CA ALA A 191 -38.78 -2.34 10.31
C ALA A 191 -39.35 -1.63 11.54
N PHE A 192 -38.72 -0.54 11.99
CA PHE A 192 -39.22 0.26 13.10
C PHE A 192 -40.58 0.90 12.77
N SER A 193 -40.75 1.43 11.57
CA SER A 193 -42.00 2.06 11.12
C SER A 193 -43.13 1.03 11.06
N ILE A 194 -42.90 -0.16 10.53
CA ILE A 194 -43.88 -1.25 10.48
C ILE A 194 -44.28 -1.67 11.89
N ALA A 195 -43.30 -1.90 12.79
CA ALA A 195 -43.57 -2.27 14.19
C ALA A 195 -44.38 -1.19 14.92
N LYS A 196 -44.04 0.09 14.71
CA LYS A 196 -44.74 1.19 15.33
C LYS A 196 -46.23 1.30 14.88
N HIS A 197 -46.49 1.04 13.59
CA HIS A 197 -47.85 1.11 13.05
C HIS A 197 -48.72 -0.08 13.42
N SER A 198 -48.10 -1.27 13.62
CA SER A 198 -48.85 -2.46 14.02
C SER A 198 -49.34 -2.42 15.48
N GLY A 199 -48.63 -1.69 16.34
CA GLY A 199 -48.91 -1.66 17.78
C GLY A 199 -48.63 -2.98 18.51
N ASP A 200 -48.18 -4.01 17.83
CA ASP A 200 -47.85 -5.32 18.40
C ASP A 200 -46.33 -5.49 18.54
N PRO A 201 -45.78 -5.54 19.77
CA PRO A 201 -44.36 -5.74 20.01
C PRO A 201 -43.83 -7.11 19.54
N GLN A 202 -44.70 -8.08 19.30
CA GLN A 202 -44.34 -9.45 18.88
C GLN A 202 -44.65 -9.72 17.41
N MET A 203 -44.95 -8.69 16.63
CA MET A 203 -45.24 -8.82 15.21
C MET A 203 -44.10 -9.50 14.45
N MET A 204 -44.43 -10.49 13.65
CA MET A 204 -43.50 -11.14 12.72
C MET A 204 -43.25 -10.22 11.53
N MET A 205 -41.94 -9.91 11.23
CA MET A 205 -41.50 -9.00 10.16
C MET A 205 -41.53 -9.65 8.77
N GLY A 206 -42.54 -10.44 8.44
CA GLY A 206 -42.73 -11.11 7.14
C GLY A 206 -42.78 -10.12 5.97
N ALA A 207 -43.24 -8.91 6.18
CA ALA A 207 -43.27 -7.84 5.20
C ALA A 207 -41.88 -7.45 4.66
N LEU A 208 -40.81 -7.69 5.43
CA LEU A 208 -39.42 -7.44 5.01
C LEU A 208 -38.84 -8.56 4.14
N SER A 209 -39.53 -9.68 3.95
CA SER A 209 -39.10 -10.73 3.02
C SER A 209 -39.39 -10.41 1.57
N GLU A 210 -40.26 -9.43 1.32
CA GLU A 210 -40.56 -8.90 -0.02
C GLU A 210 -39.67 -7.69 -0.38
N ASN A 211 -39.65 -7.32 -1.66
CA ASN A 211 -38.90 -6.14 -2.12
C ASN A 211 -39.58 -4.85 -1.62
N VAL A 212 -38.95 -4.17 -0.70
CA VAL A 212 -39.42 -2.87 -0.20
C VAL A 212 -38.78 -1.76 -1.05
N PRO A 213 -39.60 -0.89 -1.69
CA PRO A 213 -39.07 0.23 -2.47
C PRO A 213 -38.43 1.25 -1.55
N ALA A 214 -37.16 1.57 -1.77
CA ALA A 214 -36.44 2.57 -0.99
C ALA A 214 -36.94 4.00 -1.32
N ASN A 215 -36.98 4.86 -0.31
CA ASN A 215 -37.39 6.24 -0.49
C ASN A 215 -36.35 7.00 -1.36
N PHE A 216 -36.80 7.56 -2.49
CA PHE A 216 -35.96 8.30 -3.44
C PHE A 216 -35.18 9.46 -2.79
N LEU A 217 -35.80 10.21 -1.87
CA LEU A 217 -35.14 11.33 -1.19
C LEU A 217 -33.97 10.89 -0.31
N ILE A 218 -34.12 9.75 0.36
CA ILE A 218 -33.05 9.16 1.19
C ILE A 218 -31.88 8.73 0.30
N LEU A 219 -32.17 8.09 -0.83
CA LEU A 219 -31.15 7.69 -1.81
C LEU A 219 -30.42 8.90 -2.40
N LEU A 220 -31.16 9.97 -2.73
CA LEU A 220 -30.57 11.20 -3.25
C LEU A 220 -29.66 11.87 -2.23
N ALA A 221 -30.11 11.99 -0.99
CA ALA A 221 -29.32 12.57 0.10
C ALA A 221 -28.04 11.75 0.37
N ALA A 222 -28.14 10.43 0.38
CA ALA A 222 -26.99 9.54 0.55
C ALA A 222 -25.98 9.66 -0.61
N GLY A 223 -26.47 9.71 -1.85
CA GLY A 223 -25.63 9.95 -3.02
C GLY A 223 -24.89 11.28 -2.96
N ALA A 224 -25.58 12.35 -2.54
CA ALA A 224 -24.96 13.67 -2.35
C ALA A 224 -23.86 13.65 -1.28
N ILE A 225 -24.10 13.01 -0.13
CA ILE A 225 -23.10 12.84 0.94
C ILE A 225 -21.90 12.03 0.42
N MET A 226 -22.13 10.97 -0.33
CA MET A 226 -21.07 10.14 -0.90
C MET A 226 -20.18 10.95 -1.86
N ILE A 227 -20.76 11.76 -2.74
CA ILE A 227 -20.02 12.64 -3.66
C ILE A 227 -19.15 13.64 -2.87
N LEU A 228 -19.72 14.32 -1.88
CA LEU A 228 -19.02 15.31 -1.07
C LEU A 228 -17.86 14.68 -0.28
N THR A 229 -18.09 13.51 0.32
CA THR A 229 -17.06 12.82 1.11
C THR A 229 -15.92 12.30 0.24
N LEU A 230 -16.21 11.72 -0.93
CA LEU A 230 -15.17 11.27 -1.86
C LEU A 230 -14.34 12.44 -2.41
N TRP A 231 -14.98 13.55 -2.72
CA TRP A 231 -14.28 14.74 -3.22
C TRP A 231 -13.30 15.32 -2.20
N THR A 232 -13.67 15.31 -0.92
CA THR A 232 -12.88 15.93 0.15
C THR A 232 -11.92 14.98 0.84
N SER A 233 -12.01 13.68 0.60
CA SER A 233 -11.25 12.65 1.31
C SER A 233 -9.82 12.47 0.80
N LYS A 234 -8.84 12.92 1.56
CA LYS A 234 -7.42 12.62 1.32
C LYS A 234 -7.08 11.15 1.53
N LYS A 235 -7.82 10.44 2.41
CA LYS A 235 -7.62 9.01 2.68
C LYS A 235 -7.97 8.14 1.47
N ALA A 236 -9.00 8.52 0.71
CA ALA A 236 -9.38 7.84 -0.52
C ALA A 236 -8.27 7.94 -1.59
N MET A 237 -7.59 9.09 -1.70
CA MET A 237 -6.45 9.24 -2.61
C MET A 237 -5.30 8.29 -2.24
N HIS A 238 -5.00 8.15 -0.95
CA HIS A 238 -3.92 7.29 -0.47
C HIS A 238 -4.15 5.79 -0.77
N VAL A 239 -5.41 5.34 -0.70
CA VAL A 239 -5.79 3.98 -1.13
C VAL A 239 -5.57 3.78 -2.63
N SER A 240 -5.91 4.77 -3.47
CA SER A 240 -5.69 4.73 -4.91
C SER A 240 -4.19 4.70 -5.27
N GLU A 241 -3.35 5.43 -4.53
CA GLU A 241 -1.90 5.41 -4.69
C GLU A 241 -1.31 4.00 -4.46
N THR A 242 -1.81 3.28 -3.46
CA THR A 242 -1.38 1.89 -3.19
C THR A 242 -1.75 0.95 -4.35
N GLU A 243 -2.95 1.05 -4.90
CA GLU A 243 -3.37 0.25 -6.06
C GLU A 243 -2.50 0.57 -7.28
N LEU A 244 -2.27 1.85 -7.56
CA LEU A 244 -1.44 2.30 -8.67
C LEU A 244 0.01 1.83 -8.53
N SER A 245 0.60 1.93 -7.34
CA SER A 245 1.99 1.50 -7.10
C SER A 245 2.18 0.00 -7.29
N LEU A 246 1.25 -0.83 -6.81
CA LEU A 246 1.28 -2.28 -6.98
C LEU A 246 1.05 -2.72 -8.43
N SER A 247 0.29 -1.95 -9.21
CA SER A 247 -0.02 -2.23 -10.61
C SER A 247 0.90 -1.52 -11.61
N ALA A 248 1.84 -0.68 -11.17
CA ALA A 248 2.72 0.10 -12.04
C ALA A 248 3.50 -0.73 -13.05
N ALA A 249 3.89 -0.13 -14.18
CA ALA A 249 4.68 -0.78 -15.22
C ALA A 249 6.12 -1.07 -14.75
N GLN A 250 6.86 -1.87 -15.53
CA GLN A 250 8.28 -2.14 -15.31
C GLN A 250 9.08 -0.82 -15.45
N GLY A 251 9.89 -0.48 -14.46
CA GLY A 251 10.73 0.74 -14.49
C GLY A 251 10.33 1.83 -13.51
N ASP A 252 9.16 1.75 -12.90
CA ASP A 252 8.79 2.62 -11.77
C ASP A 252 9.27 1.96 -10.47
N GLU A 253 10.59 2.01 -10.27
CA GLU A 253 11.26 1.50 -9.07
C GLU A 253 11.13 2.54 -7.94
N GLY A 254 9.92 2.70 -7.43
CA GLY A 254 9.70 3.35 -6.15
C GLY A 254 10.28 2.49 -5.02
N PRO A 255 10.60 3.06 -3.85
CA PRO A 255 11.10 2.28 -2.71
C PRO A 255 10.10 1.16 -2.39
N GLU A 256 10.62 -0.05 -2.22
CA GLU A 256 9.81 -1.24 -1.92
C GLU A 256 9.07 -1.07 -0.59
N GLN A 257 7.77 -0.79 -0.68
CA GLN A 257 6.92 -0.57 0.50
C GLN A 257 6.67 -1.85 1.31
N TYR A 258 6.83 -3.03 0.67
CA TYR A 258 6.51 -4.31 1.27
C TYR A 258 7.74 -5.21 1.37
N GLY A 259 7.98 -5.77 2.54
CA GLY A 259 9.05 -6.75 2.75
C GLY A 259 8.75 -8.10 2.09
N SER A 260 9.78 -8.88 1.79
CA SER A 260 9.61 -10.24 1.25
C SER A 260 9.05 -11.19 2.32
N SER A 261 8.05 -12.02 1.97
CA SER A 261 7.50 -13.06 2.83
C SER A 261 7.82 -14.47 2.31
N VAL A 262 7.77 -15.47 3.20
CA VAL A 262 7.95 -16.88 2.80
C VAL A 262 6.87 -17.29 1.80
N MET A 263 5.64 -16.84 2.02
CA MET A 263 4.49 -17.14 1.16
C MET A 263 4.67 -16.53 -0.23
N SER A 264 5.07 -15.26 -0.33
CA SER A 264 5.30 -14.60 -1.63
C SER A 264 6.41 -15.29 -2.43
N ARG A 265 7.51 -15.69 -1.77
CA ARG A 265 8.58 -16.45 -2.41
C ARG A 265 8.13 -17.81 -2.94
N THR A 266 7.25 -18.51 -2.19
CA THR A 266 6.71 -19.81 -2.62
C THR A 266 5.79 -19.66 -3.83
N ILE A 267 4.93 -18.65 -3.83
CA ILE A 267 4.03 -18.35 -4.97
C ILE A 267 4.83 -18.01 -6.23
N VAL A 268 5.86 -17.15 -6.10
CA VAL A 268 6.73 -16.81 -7.25
C VAL A 268 7.44 -18.04 -7.80
N ARG A 269 7.98 -18.92 -6.94
CA ARG A 269 8.62 -20.16 -7.39
C ARG A 269 7.64 -21.09 -8.11
N ALA A 270 6.43 -21.25 -7.57
CA ALA A 270 5.39 -22.05 -8.22
C ALA A 270 5.01 -21.47 -9.59
N ALA A 271 4.83 -20.15 -9.70
CA ALA A 271 4.54 -19.49 -10.96
C ALA A 271 5.66 -19.65 -12.00
N LEU A 272 6.93 -19.53 -11.57
CA LEU A 272 8.08 -19.75 -12.45
C LEU A 272 8.17 -21.20 -12.95
N ASN A 273 7.88 -22.17 -12.09
CA ASN A 273 7.86 -23.58 -12.46
C ASN A 273 6.76 -23.90 -13.47
N ILE A 274 5.56 -23.34 -13.26
CA ILE A 274 4.42 -23.46 -14.20
C ILE A 274 4.80 -22.83 -15.54
N ASN A 275 5.37 -21.62 -15.53
CA ASN A 275 5.79 -20.95 -16.76
C ASN A 275 6.85 -21.77 -17.52
N ALA A 276 7.84 -22.31 -16.81
CA ALA A 276 8.86 -23.19 -17.42
C ALA A 276 8.24 -24.46 -18.03
N GLY A 277 7.18 -25.00 -17.42
CA GLY A 277 6.40 -26.13 -17.99
C GLY A 277 5.68 -25.74 -19.28
N ILE A 278 4.99 -24.60 -19.29
CA ILE A 278 4.27 -24.07 -20.46
C ILE A 278 5.25 -23.77 -21.60
N GLU A 279 6.40 -23.18 -21.27
CA GLU A 279 7.43 -22.85 -22.27
C GLU A 279 8.01 -24.07 -22.99
N ARG A 280 7.99 -25.25 -22.40
CA ARG A 280 8.42 -26.51 -23.03
C ARG A 280 7.44 -27.01 -24.09
N VAL A 281 6.16 -26.64 -23.96
CA VAL A 281 5.08 -27.08 -24.86
C VAL A 281 4.94 -26.15 -26.06
N ILE A 282 5.29 -24.87 -25.91
CA ILE A 282 5.13 -23.86 -26.97
C ILE A 282 6.33 -23.89 -27.95
N PRO A 283 6.08 -23.98 -29.28
CA PRO A 283 7.13 -23.94 -30.28
C PRO A 283 8.00 -22.67 -30.17
N PRO A 284 9.33 -22.74 -30.36
CA PRO A 284 10.25 -21.60 -30.18
C PRO A 284 9.89 -20.37 -31.05
N ARG A 285 9.36 -20.59 -32.25
CA ARG A 285 8.94 -19.52 -33.16
C ARG A 285 7.76 -18.71 -32.60
N VAL A 286 6.76 -19.40 -32.04
CA VAL A 286 5.58 -18.77 -31.43
C VAL A 286 6.01 -18.00 -30.16
N ARG A 287 6.88 -18.61 -29.35
CA ARG A 287 7.43 -17.99 -28.16
C ARG A 287 8.18 -16.69 -28.48
N ALA A 288 9.05 -16.70 -29.50
CA ALA A 288 9.79 -15.50 -29.91
C ALA A 288 8.86 -14.41 -30.45
N ALA A 289 7.84 -14.79 -31.24
CA ALA A 289 6.85 -13.84 -31.75
C ALA A 289 6.03 -13.18 -30.64
N VAL A 290 5.57 -13.97 -29.67
CA VAL A 290 4.84 -13.48 -28.49
C VAL A 290 5.75 -12.62 -27.62
N SER A 291 6.98 -13.06 -27.33
CA SER A 291 7.90 -12.33 -26.45
C SER A 291 8.19 -10.92 -26.96
N ARG A 292 8.36 -10.75 -28.28
CA ARG A 292 8.54 -9.42 -28.91
C ARG A 292 7.33 -8.48 -28.72
N ARG A 293 6.12 -8.99 -28.52
CA ARG A 293 4.92 -8.17 -28.28
C ARG A 293 4.87 -7.61 -26.87
N PHE A 294 5.54 -8.28 -25.92
CA PHE A 294 5.60 -7.92 -24.51
C PHE A 294 6.93 -7.25 -24.13
N GLU A 295 7.75 -6.86 -25.10
CA GLU A 295 8.97 -6.10 -24.85
C GLU A 295 8.56 -4.68 -24.44
N TYR A 296 8.88 -4.33 -23.18
CA TYR A 296 8.54 -3.03 -22.62
C TYR A 296 9.40 -1.93 -23.26
N GLU A 297 8.77 -0.89 -23.71
CA GLU A 297 9.42 0.30 -24.22
C GLU A 297 8.65 1.52 -23.71
N ASP A 298 9.34 2.37 -23.00
CA ASP A 298 8.77 3.62 -22.47
C ASP A 298 8.73 4.66 -23.60
N ILE A 299 7.62 4.66 -24.35
CA ILE A 299 7.44 5.57 -25.49
C ILE A 299 6.81 6.89 -25.04
N GLU A 300 6.09 6.90 -23.93
CA GLU A 300 5.46 8.08 -23.38
C GLU A 300 6.09 8.44 -22.03
N HIS A 301 6.92 9.45 -22.00
CA HIS A 301 7.40 10.09 -20.75
C HIS A 301 6.25 10.82 -20.01
N SER A 302 5.09 10.18 -19.90
CA SER A 302 3.87 10.82 -19.40
C SER A 302 3.78 10.84 -17.87
N GLY A 303 4.70 10.17 -17.17
CA GLY A 303 4.63 10.02 -15.70
C GLY A 303 3.42 9.20 -15.21
N ALA A 304 2.70 8.52 -16.11
CA ALA A 304 1.59 7.64 -15.76
C ALA A 304 2.10 6.26 -15.31
N PRO A 305 1.46 5.62 -14.32
CA PRO A 305 1.91 4.32 -13.79
C PRO A 305 1.83 3.19 -14.81
N TYR A 306 1.01 3.32 -15.86
CA TYR A 306 0.89 2.39 -16.98
C TYR A 306 0.22 3.06 -18.20
N ASP A 307 0.27 2.39 -19.36
CA ASP A 307 -0.22 2.92 -20.63
C ASP A 307 -1.76 2.95 -20.74
N MET A 308 -2.26 3.71 -21.73
CA MET A 308 -3.71 3.88 -21.98
C MET A 308 -4.41 2.59 -22.37
N ILE A 309 -3.72 1.62 -22.96
CA ILE A 309 -4.31 0.31 -23.32
C ILE A 309 -4.69 -0.44 -22.04
N ARG A 310 -3.77 -0.53 -21.07
CA ARG A 310 -4.04 -1.17 -19.79
C ARG A 310 -5.11 -0.41 -18.99
N ALA A 311 -5.08 0.93 -19.00
CA ALA A 311 -6.12 1.74 -18.38
C ALA A 311 -7.51 1.41 -18.94
N THR A 312 -7.63 1.31 -20.27
CA THR A 312 -8.90 0.94 -20.93
C THR A 312 -9.36 -0.47 -20.53
N VAL A 313 -8.44 -1.45 -20.51
CA VAL A 313 -8.74 -2.82 -20.11
C VAL A 313 -9.24 -2.87 -18.66
N ASN A 314 -8.52 -2.22 -17.74
CA ASN A 314 -8.90 -2.20 -16.32
C ASN A 314 -10.29 -1.63 -16.11
N LEU A 315 -10.57 -0.45 -16.68
CA LEU A 315 -11.86 0.22 -16.53
C LEU A 315 -13.01 -0.57 -17.17
N THR A 316 -12.83 -1.04 -18.40
CA THR A 316 -13.88 -1.77 -19.12
C THR A 316 -14.18 -3.10 -18.44
N THR A 317 -13.15 -3.88 -18.12
CA THR A 317 -13.32 -5.21 -17.49
C THR A 317 -13.93 -5.09 -16.11
N SER A 318 -13.47 -4.15 -15.29
CA SER A 318 -14.03 -3.93 -13.95
C SER A 318 -15.50 -3.49 -14.00
N ALA A 319 -15.82 -2.49 -14.84
CA ALA A 319 -17.19 -2.01 -15.00
C ALA A 319 -18.13 -3.13 -15.47
N MET A 320 -17.68 -3.95 -16.43
CA MET A 320 -18.44 -5.08 -16.94
C MET A 320 -18.70 -6.14 -15.87
N LEU A 321 -17.69 -6.57 -15.14
CA LEU A 321 -17.83 -7.59 -14.08
C LEU A 321 -18.76 -7.11 -12.96
N ILE A 322 -18.63 -5.86 -12.52
CA ILE A 322 -19.48 -5.29 -11.48
C ILE A 322 -20.93 -5.18 -11.97
N ALA A 323 -21.15 -4.71 -13.19
CA ALA A 323 -22.49 -4.59 -13.76
C ALA A 323 -23.17 -5.96 -13.96
N ILE A 324 -22.42 -7.00 -14.37
CA ILE A 324 -22.92 -8.38 -14.44
C ILE A 324 -23.39 -8.86 -13.07
N ALA A 325 -22.54 -8.74 -12.05
CA ALA A 325 -22.88 -9.20 -10.70
C ALA A 325 -24.06 -8.44 -10.10
N THR A 326 -24.12 -7.11 -10.33
CA THR A 326 -25.26 -6.28 -9.91
C THR A 326 -26.55 -6.72 -10.59
N SER A 327 -26.49 -7.04 -11.91
CA SER A 327 -27.67 -7.55 -12.65
C SER A 327 -28.16 -8.91 -12.15
N LEU A 328 -27.24 -9.72 -11.61
CA LEU A 328 -27.56 -11.01 -11.00
C LEU A 328 -27.97 -10.88 -9.50
N LYS A 329 -28.08 -9.65 -9.00
CA LYS A 329 -28.38 -9.34 -7.59
C LYS A 329 -27.39 -10.02 -6.60
N LEU A 330 -26.14 -10.15 -7.04
CA LEU A 330 -25.06 -10.69 -6.22
C LEU A 330 -24.30 -9.51 -5.58
N PRO A 331 -24.33 -9.37 -4.25
CA PRO A 331 -23.49 -8.40 -3.58
C PRO A 331 -22.03 -8.81 -3.74
N LEU A 332 -21.22 -7.93 -4.28
CA LEU A 332 -19.79 -8.13 -4.40
C LEU A 332 -19.02 -6.90 -3.90
N SER A 333 -17.73 -7.07 -3.71
CA SER A 333 -16.85 -5.95 -3.40
C SER A 333 -16.32 -5.34 -4.69
N THR A 334 -16.75 -4.13 -4.98
CA THR A 334 -16.25 -3.34 -6.12
C THR A 334 -14.75 -3.10 -6.02
N THR A 335 -14.26 -2.80 -4.80
CA THR A 335 -12.83 -2.64 -4.50
C THR A 335 -12.03 -3.90 -4.84
N TYR A 336 -12.52 -5.10 -4.45
CA TYR A 336 -11.82 -6.35 -4.74
C TYR A 336 -11.76 -6.63 -6.23
N VAL A 337 -12.87 -6.39 -6.94
CA VAL A 337 -12.92 -6.60 -8.40
C VAL A 337 -11.95 -5.68 -9.10
N CYS A 338 -11.96 -4.38 -8.83
CA CYS A 338 -11.06 -3.42 -9.48
C CYS A 338 -9.59 -3.73 -9.18
N PHE A 339 -9.27 -3.96 -7.92
CA PHE A 339 -7.91 -4.31 -7.48
C PHE A 339 -7.42 -5.59 -8.18
N MET A 340 -8.23 -6.64 -8.23
CA MET A 340 -7.83 -7.91 -8.82
C MET A 340 -7.76 -7.87 -10.34
N VAL A 341 -8.61 -7.08 -11.02
CA VAL A 341 -8.47 -6.81 -12.47
C VAL A 341 -7.16 -6.08 -12.73
N ALA A 342 -6.83 -5.05 -11.94
CA ALA A 342 -5.57 -4.31 -12.07
C ALA A 342 -4.34 -5.21 -11.83
N MET A 343 -4.40 -6.10 -10.84
CA MET A 343 -3.33 -7.07 -10.57
C MET A 343 -3.20 -8.10 -11.70
N GLY A 344 -4.32 -8.64 -12.18
CA GLY A 344 -4.33 -9.59 -13.29
C GLY A 344 -3.80 -8.99 -14.60
N SER A 345 -4.21 -7.77 -14.92
CA SER A 345 -3.70 -7.05 -16.09
C SER A 345 -2.22 -6.70 -15.97
N SER A 346 -1.76 -6.33 -14.79
CA SER A 346 -0.36 -6.05 -14.49
C SER A 346 0.51 -7.31 -14.65
N LEU A 347 0.04 -8.46 -14.17
CA LEU A 347 0.71 -9.74 -14.36
C LEU A 347 0.79 -10.12 -15.86
N ALA A 348 -0.33 -10.02 -16.58
CA ALA A 348 -0.38 -10.32 -18.02
C ALA A 348 0.56 -9.43 -18.82
N ASP A 349 0.72 -8.19 -18.41
CA ASP A 349 1.55 -7.18 -19.07
C ASP A 349 3.05 -7.32 -18.72
N ARG A 350 3.41 -8.38 -17.98
CA ARG A 350 4.77 -8.65 -17.48
C ARG A 350 5.36 -7.50 -16.66
N ALA A 351 4.51 -6.70 -16.03
CA ALA A 351 4.94 -5.61 -15.16
C ALA A 351 5.64 -6.13 -13.88
N TRP A 352 5.40 -7.39 -13.51
CA TRP A 352 6.05 -8.06 -12.38
C TRP A 352 7.38 -8.66 -12.83
N GLY A 353 8.40 -7.83 -12.88
CA GLY A 353 9.77 -8.24 -13.20
C GLY A 353 10.34 -9.21 -12.15
N ARG A 354 11.44 -9.88 -12.49
CA ARG A 354 12.08 -10.88 -11.62
C ARG A 354 12.47 -10.30 -10.25
N GLU A 355 12.87 -9.04 -10.22
CA GLU A 355 13.32 -8.35 -9.00
C GLU A 355 12.14 -7.87 -8.14
N SER A 356 11.07 -7.38 -8.74
CA SER A 356 9.91 -6.80 -8.03
C SER A 356 8.80 -7.80 -7.70
N ALA A 357 8.74 -8.96 -8.37
CA ALA A 357 7.62 -9.91 -8.25
C ALA A 357 7.34 -10.38 -6.82
N VAL A 358 8.39 -10.67 -6.03
CA VAL A 358 8.24 -11.14 -4.65
C VAL A 358 7.61 -10.07 -3.76
N TYR A 359 8.02 -8.82 -3.92
CA TYR A 359 7.54 -7.68 -3.13
C TYR A 359 6.11 -7.30 -3.51
N ARG A 360 5.79 -7.29 -4.81
CA ARG A 360 4.43 -7.04 -5.32
C ARG A 360 3.45 -8.11 -4.85
N ILE A 361 3.81 -9.38 -4.93
CA ILE A 361 2.99 -10.47 -4.38
C ILE A 361 2.83 -10.33 -2.87
N SER A 362 3.88 -9.93 -2.14
CA SER A 362 3.78 -9.65 -0.72
C SER A 362 2.78 -8.52 -0.43
N GLY A 363 2.81 -7.44 -1.20
CA GLY A 363 1.83 -6.35 -1.11
C GLY A 363 0.41 -6.82 -1.38
N VAL A 364 0.18 -7.56 -2.46
CA VAL A 364 -1.13 -8.15 -2.78
C VAL A 364 -1.63 -9.07 -1.66
N MET A 365 -0.76 -9.92 -1.09
CA MET A 365 -1.12 -10.79 0.02
C MET A 365 -1.44 -9.99 1.30
N THR A 366 -0.75 -8.90 1.55
CA THR A 366 -1.05 -7.98 2.67
C THR A 366 -2.43 -7.35 2.51
N VAL A 367 -2.78 -6.91 1.32
CA VAL A 367 -4.12 -6.38 1.01
C VAL A 367 -5.19 -7.44 1.21
N ILE A 368 -4.99 -8.66 0.68
CA ILE A 368 -5.92 -9.78 0.85
C ILE A 368 -6.07 -10.16 2.33
N ALA A 369 -4.97 -10.24 3.09
CA ALA A 369 -5.03 -10.47 4.53
C ALA A 369 -5.83 -9.36 5.25
N GLY A 370 -5.65 -8.11 4.85
CA GLY A 370 -6.45 -6.97 5.32
C GLY A 370 -7.95 -7.17 5.11
N TRP A 371 -8.36 -7.76 4.00
CA TRP A 371 -9.76 -8.05 3.72
C TRP A 371 -10.38 -9.02 4.73
N PHE A 372 -9.67 -10.09 5.07
CA PHE A 372 -10.14 -11.06 6.07
C PHE A 372 -10.17 -10.44 7.48
N ILE A 373 -9.16 -9.66 7.83
CA ILE A 373 -9.09 -9.00 9.14
C ILE A 373 -10.22 -7.96 9.29
N THR A 374 -10.53 -7.20 8.24
CA THR A 374 -11.64 -6.21 8.30
C THR A 374 -12.99 -6.88 8.36
N ALA A 375 -13.19 -8.01 7.67
CA ALA A 375 -14.41 -8.82 7.76
C ALA A 375 -14.61 -9.36 9.17
N LEU A 376 -13.61 -10.06 9.71
CA LEU A 376 -13.65 -10.62 11.07
C LEU A 376 -13.80 -9.53 12.13
N GLY A 377 -13.04 -8.44 12.02
CA GLY A 377 -13.13 -7.29 12.93
C GLY A 377 -14.51 -6.63 12.91
N GLY A 378 -15.09 -6.45 11.70
CA GLY A 378 -16.46 -5.96 11.54
C GLY A 378 -17.49 -6.86 12.24
N PHE A 379 -17.38 -8.17 12.03
CA PHE A 379 -18.22 -9.17 12.70
C PHE A 379 -18.12 -9.07 14.23
N LEU A 380 -16.90 -9.11 14.78
CA LEU A 380 -16.69 -9.10 16.23
C LEU A 380 -17.17 -7.79 16.89
N ILE A 381 -16.87 -6.65 16.27
CA ILE A 381 -17.31 -5.34 16.79
C ILE A 381 -18.84 -5.26 16.77
N ALA A 382 -19.49 -5.65 15.68
CA ALA A 382 -20.94 -5.63 15.57
C ALA A 382 -21.63 -6.60 16.53
N PHE A 383 -21.02 -7.77 16.74
CA PHE A 383 -21.48 -8.74 17.73
C PHE A 383 -21.45 -8.15 19.16
N VAL A 384 -20.32 -7.58 19.57
CA VAL A 384 -20.16 -6.97 20.91
C VAL A 384 -21.10 -5.78 21.10
N VAL A 385 -21.18 -4.90 20.10
CA VAL A 385 -22.09 -3.73 20.14
C VAL A 385 -23.54 -4.19 20.16
N GLY A 386 -23.89 -5.23 19.39
CA GLY A 386 -25.22 -5.82 19.39
C GLY A 386 -25.62 -6.32 20.78
N LEU A 387 -24.76 -7.08 21.46
CA LEU A 387 -24.98 -7.51 22.84
C LEU A 387 -25.09 -6.31 23.81
N ALA A 388 -24.22 -5.32 23.67
CA ALA A 388 -24.26 -4.13 24.51
C ALA A 388 -25.59 -3.37 24.37
N LEU A 389 -26.11 -3.24 23.15
CA LEU A 389 -27.40 -2.58 22.88
C LEU A 389 -28.58 -3.40 23.44
N ILE A 390 -28.53 -4.74 23.35
CA ILE A 390 -29.58 -5.62 23.86
C ILE A 390 -29.68 -5.52 25.39
N TYR A 391 -28.55 -5.63 26.11
CA TYR A 391 -28.54 -5.63 27.57
C TYR A 391 -28.58 -4.22 28.18
N GLY A 392 -27.96 -3.25 27.55
CA GLY A 392 -27.85 -1.88 28.05
C GLY A 392 -28.96 -0.91 27.60
N GLY A 393 -29.82 -1.34 26.65
CA GLY A 393 -30.96 -0.56 26.16
C GLY A 393 -30.60 0.84 25.72
N THR A 394 -31.43 1.82 26.12
CA THR A 394 -31.27 3.23 25.73
C THR A 394 -29.94 3.85 26.20
N MET A 395 -29.44 3.45 27.37
CA MET A 395 -28.15 3.95 27.89
C MET A 395 -26.99 3.53 27.01
N ALA A 396 -26.93 2.25 26.62
CA ALA A 396 -25.90 1.75 25.71
C ALA A 396 -25.99 2.42 24.34
N PHE A 397 -27.20 2.64 23.82
CA PHE A 397 -27.42 3.36 22.57
C PHE A 397 -26.82 4.78 22.61
N VAL A 398 -27.07 5.56 23.66
CA VAL A 398 -26.52 6.90 23.83
C VAL A 398 -24.99 6.87 23.90
N ILE A 399 -24.43 5.96 24.72
CA ILE A 399 -22.98 5.82 24.87
C ILE A 399 -22.31 5.45 23.54
N VAL A 400 -22.83 4.47 22.81
CA VAL A 400 -22.29 4.03 21.52
C VAL A 400 -22.38 5.17 20.49
N THR A 401 -23.51 5.90 20.44
CA THR A 401 -23.69 7.03 19.52
C THR A 401 -22.70 8.16 19.80
N VAL A 402 -22.52 8.55 21.08
CA VAL A 402 -21.54 9.57 21.49
C VAL A 402 -20.12 9.13 21.17
N LEU A 403 -19.78 7.85 21.44
CA LEU A 403 -18.46 7.30 21.15
C LEU A 403 -18.17 7.30 19.63
N CYS A 404 -19.14 6.90 18.80
CA CYS A 404 -19.02 6.95 17.35
C CYS A 404 -18.85 8.39 16.85
N GLY A 405 -19.66 9.33 17.35
CA GLY A 405 -19.53 10.76 17.03
C GLY A 405 -18.16 11.31 17.40
N TYR A 406 -17.69 11.02 18.62
CA TYR A 406 -16.34 11.38 19.06
C TYR A 406 -15.23 10.81 18.16
N MET A 407 -15.30 9.50 17.84
CA MET A 407 -14.31 8.86 16.97
C MET A 407 -14.26 9.49 15.57
N LEU A 408 -15.43 9.80 14.97
CA LEU A 408 -15.50 10.45 13.66
C LEU A 408 -14.90 11.86 13.70
N ILE A 409 -15.22 12.66 14.70
CA ILE A 409 -14.69 14.02 14.87
C ILE A 409 -13.17 13.95 15.12
N HIS A 410 -12.73 13.08 16.02
CA HIS A 410 -11.32 12.93 16.35
C HIS A 410 -10.48 12.45 15.15
N SER A 411 -10.99 11.49 14.37
CA SER A 411 -10.28 10.97 13.21
C SER A 411 -10.16 11.99 12.06
N ASN A 412 -11.19 12.81 11.84
CA ASN A 412 -11.22 13.71 10.70
C ASN A 412 -10.71 15.12 11.00
N PHE A 413 -10.88 15.60 12.23
CA PHE A 413 -10.59 16.99 12.58
C PHE A 413 -9.43 17.16 13.57
N LEU A 414 -9.25 16.26 14.54
CA LEU A 414 -8.25 16.41 15.60
C LEU A 414 -6.91 15.69 15.31
N LYS A 415 -6.90 14.60 14.58
CA LYS A 415 -5.66 14.08 14.01
C LYS A 415 -5.26 14.95 12.81
N LYS A 416 -4.59 16.07 13.07
CA LYS A 416 -3.60 16.58 12.11
C LYS A 416 -2.55 15.48 11.96
N GLY A 417 -2.69 14.70 10.92
CA GLY A 417 -1.80 13.59 10.66
C GLY A 417 -0.34 14.09 10.68
N LYS A 418 0.47 13.48 11.52
CA LYS A 418 1.77 13.10 11.04
C LYS A 418 1.49 12.11 9.91
N THR A 419 1.30 12.65 8.74
CA THR A 419 1.49 11.93 7.51
C THR A 419 2.92 11.41 7.63
N SER A 420 3.10 10.11 7.88
CA SER A 420 4.19 9.44 7.21
C SER A 420 3.90 9.74 5.75
N ALA A 421 4.47 10.80 5.26
CA ALA A 421 4.66 10.97 3.86
C ALA A 421 5.48 9.74 3.47
N ALA A 422 4.83 8.71 2.92
CA ALA A 422 5.46 8.07 1.78
C ALA A 422 5.96 9.27 0.96
N PRO A 423 7.24 9.33 0.59
CA PRO A 423 7.70 10.43 -0.23
C PRO A 423 6.72 10.44 -1.40
N ALA A 424 5.82 11.43 -1.38
CA ALA A 424 5.05 11.74 -2.55
C ALA A 424 6.08 11.68 -3.67
N ALA A 425 5.77 10.96 -4.72
CA ALA A 425 6.32 11.28 -6.01
C ALA A 425 5.91 12.73 -6.22
N ALA A 426 6.64 13.62 -5.55
CA ALA A 426 6.55 15.03 -5.73
C ALA A 426 6.73 15.17 -7.22
N GLY A 427 5.72 15.71 -7.84
CA GLY A 427 5.74 16.01 -9.25
C GLY A 427 7.11 16.56 -9.53
N VAL A 428 7.90 15.83 -10.31
CA VAL A 428 9.31 16.03 -10.53
C VAL A 428 9.44 17.38 -11.21
N LYS A 429 9.52 18.44 -10.39
CA LYS A 429 10.11 19.70 -10.84
C LYS A 429 11.49 19.31 -11.35
N SER A 430 11.81 19.67 -12.57
CA SER A 430 13.12 19.53 -13.18
C SER A 430 14.17 20.09 -12.20
N GLN A 431 14.70 19.22 -11.33
CA GLN A 431 15.80 19.59 -10.45
C GLN A 431 17.07 19.59 -11.30
N SER A 432 17.79 20.68 -11.27
CA SER A 432 19.10 20.76 -11.91
C SER A 432 20.08 19.80 -11.21
N THR A 433 21.14 19.39 -11.88
CA THR A 433 22.22 18.59 -11.27
C THR A 433 22.79 19.29 -10.02
N GLU A 434 22.80 20.64 -10.02
CA GLU A 434 23.19 21.44 -8.87
C GLU A 434 22.29 21.27 -7.66
N ASP A 435 20.98 21.24 -7.87
CA ASP A 435 20.01 21.01 -6.80
C ASP A 435 20.19 19.63 -6.16
N ILE A 436 20.52 18.60 -6.95
CA ILE A 436 20.79 17.25 -6.45
C ILE A 436 22.03 17.24 -5.55
N ILE A 437 23.09 17.91 -5.95
CA ILE A 437 24.35 18.02 -5.20
C ILE A 437 24.13 18.76 -3.88
N ILE A 438 23.43 19.89 -3.92
CA ILE A 438 23.13 20.70 -2.74
C ILE A 438 22.24 19.92 -1.76
N ASN A 439 21.19 19.27 -2.26
CA ASN A 439 20.27 18.50 -1.42
C ASN A 439 20.98 17.31 -0.74
N LEU A 440 21.82 16.57 -1.48
CA LEU A 440 22.59 15.47 -0.90
C LEU A 440 23.54 15.95 0.19
N ARG A 441 24.28 17.03 -0.05
CA ARG A 441 25.19 17.63 0.96
C ARG A 441 24.43 18.01 2.23
N ASP A 442 23.31 18.73 2.09
CA ASP A 442 22.53 19.20 3.24
C ASP A 442 21.92 18.05 4.02
N GLU A 443 21.63 16.94 3.35
CA GLU A 443 21.19 15.71 3.99
C GLU A 443 22.34 15.01 4.72
N VAL A 444 23.49 14.88 4.10
CA VAL A 444 24.70 14.33 4.74
C VAL A 444 25.02 15.10 6.02
N CYS A 445 25.03 16.45 5.96
CA CYS A 445 25.26 17.28 7.13
C CYS A 445 24.24 16.98 8.26
N ARG A 446 22.94 16.98 7.93
CA ARG A 446 21.88 16.71 8.92
C ARG A 446 21.98 15.30 9.52
N THR A 447 22.32 14.32 8.70
CA THR A 447 22.45 12.93 9.16
C THR A 447 23.66 12.77 10.07
N MET A 448 24.81 13.38 9.72
CA MET A 448 26.02 13.34 10.54
C MET A 448 25.83 14.06 11.88
N GLU A 449 25.19 15.24 11.91
CA GLU A 449 24.85 15.94 13.14
C GLU A 449 23.90 15.13 14.05
N SER A 450 22.91 14.46 13.43
CA SER A 450 22.00 13.61 14.15
C SER A 450 22.70 12.37 14.71
N ALA A 451 23.60 11.76 13.93
CA ALA A 451 24.39 10.60 14.35
C ALA A 451 25.29 10.94 15.56
N THR A 452 25.96 12.10 15.53
CA THR A 452 26.79 12.60 16.64
C THR A 452 25.97 12.71 17.93
N LYS A 453 24.80 13.36 17.86
CA LYS A 453 23.90 13.53 19.02
C LYS A 453 23.35 12.22 19.54
N ILE A 454 23.00 11.28 18.68
CA ILE A 454 22.48 9.97 19.07
C ILE A 454 23.59 9.15 19.74
N TYR A 455 24.80 9.18 19.18
CA TYR A 455 25.95 8.46 19.72
C TYR A 455 26.28 8.94 21.14
N ASP A 456 26.52 10.24 21.33
CA ASP A 456 26.82 10.83 22.63
C ASP A 456 25.74 10.55 23.68
N ARG A 457 24.47 10.83 23.34
CA ARG A 457 23.35 10.57 24.25
C ARG A 457 23.20 9.09 24.61
N THR A 458 23.52 8.19 23.68
CA THR A 458 23.47 6.74 23.93
C THR A 458 24.51 6.35 24.96
N LEU A 459 25.76 6.79 24.83
CA LEU A 459 26.82 6.50 25.81
C LEU A 459 26.50 7.08 27.18
N ILE A 460 26.10 8.34 27.25
CA ILE A 460 25.69 8.98 28.51
C ILE A 460 24.52 8.22 29.17
N ALA A 461 23.56 7.76 28.37
CA ALA A 461 22.42 7.01 28.88
C ALA A 461 22.80 5.60 29.36
N VAL A 462 23.78 4.95 28.75
CA VAL A 462 24.37 3.69 29.22
C VAL A 462 25.07 3.92 30.57
N PHE A 463 25.89 4.96 30.69
CA PHE A 463 26.60 5.27 31.95
C PHE A 463 25.66 5.57 33.11
N LYS A 464 24.47 6.14 32.82
CA LYS A 464 23.43 6.47 33.80
C LYS A 464 22.34 5.39 33.89
N GLU A 465 22.48 4.28 33.19
CA GLU A 465 21.49 3.20 33.09
C GLU A 465 20.06 3.71 32.77
N ASN A 466 19.95 4.77 31.96
CA ASN A 466 18.69 5.43 31.69
C ASN A 466 17.97 4.75 30.52
N ARG A 467 17.13 3.76 30.85
CA ARG A 467 16.33 2.98 29.89
C ARG A 467 15.43 3.85 28.99
N LYS A 468 14.84 4.94 29.51
CA LYS A 468 13.90 5.78 28.76
C LYS A 468 14.63 6.51 27.63
N VAL A 469 15.77 7.11 27.92
CA VAL A 469 16.60 7.80 26.93
C VAL A 469 17.13 6.82 25.90
N LEU A 470 17.59 5.63 26.33
CA LEU A 470 18.05 4.59 25.39
C LEU A 470 16.96 4.17 24.41
N LYS A 471 15.70 4.01 24.88
CA LYS A 471 14.56 3.71 23.98
C LYS A 471 14.32 4.82 22.96
N GLU A 472 14.43 6.07 23.36
CA GLU A 472 14.33 7.23 22.46
C GLU A 472 15.48 7.23 21.43
N MET A 473 16.70 6.88 21.85
CA MET A 473 17.86 6.81 20.96
C MET A 473 17.74 5.67 19.95
N VAL A 474 17.23 4.50 20.34
CA VAL A 474 16.92 3.41 19.40
C VAL A 474 15.91 3.86 18.35
N GLN A 475 14.81 4.51 18.74
CA GLN A 475 13.81 5.00 17.78
C GLN A 475 14.40 6.05 16.83
N SER A 476 15.28 6.91 17.34
CA SER A 476 15.94 7.94 16.54
C SER A 476 16.96 7.35 15.56
N SER A 477 17.74 6.35 15.99
CA SER A 477 18.71 5.66 15.14
C SER A 477 18.02 4.80 14.08
N ASP A 478 16.91 4.11 14.42
CA ASP A 478 16.12 3.34 13.49
C ASP A 478 15.55 4.23 12.38
N LYS A 479 14.99 5.39 12.74
CA LYS A 479 14.47 6.36 11.78
C LYS A 479 15.56 6.90 10.86
N LEU A 480 16.71 7.24 11.43
CA LEU A 480 17.85 7.76 10.66
C LEU A 480 18.37 6.73 9.64
N PHE A 481 18.42 5.47 10.06
CA PHE A 481 18.82 4.37 9.17
C PHE A 481 17.78 4.08 8.09
N GLU A 482 16.48 4.10 8.43
CA GLU A 482 15.43 3.91 7.42
C GLU A 482 15.48 5.01 6.36
N GLU A 483 15.68 6.27 6.73
CA GLU A 483 15.83 7.39 5.79
C GLU A 483 17.06 7.19 4.87
N ALA A 484 18.21 6.78 5.42
CA ALA A 484 19.41 6.52 4.62
C ALA A 484 19.27 5.29 3.72
N ARG A 485 18.63 4.23 4.21
CA ARG A 485 18.34 3.00 3.48
C ARG A 485 17.38 3.25 2.31
N ASP A 486 16.30 3.98 2.55
CA ASP A 486 15.30 4.28 1.52
C ASP A 486 15.92 5.10 0.38
N ARG A 487 16.85 6.01 0.70
CA ARG A 487 17.65 6.71 -0.31
C ARG A 487 18.56 5.76 -1.10
N LYS A 488 19.21 4.80 -0.42
CA LYS A 488 20.08 3.81 -1.07
C LYS A 488 19.28 2.94 -2.06
N TYR A 489 18.08 2.52 -1.71
CA TYR A 489 17.22 1.75 -2.61
C TYR A 489 16.52 2.61 -3.68
N GLY A 490 16.26 3.89 -3.41
CA GLY A 490 15.68 4.85 -4.36
C GLY A 490 16.69 5.56 -5.26
N ILE A 491 17.92 5.07 -5.37
CA ILE A 491 19.05 5.76 -6.05
C ILE A 491 18.88 5.85 -7.57
N MET A 492 18.21 4.90 -8.22
CA MET A 492 18.21 4.73 -9.68
C MET A 492 17.66 5.93 -10.47
N PRO A 493 16.56 6.59 -10.10
CA PRO A 493 16.07 7.77 -10.84
C PRO A 493 17.06 8.93 -10.83
N THR A 494 17.72 9.16 -9.69
CA THR A 494 18.73 10.21 -9.54
C THR A 494 20.00 9.87 -10.30
N LEU A 495 20.42 8.61 -10.25
CA LEU A 495 21.61 8.13 -10.94
C LEU A 495 21.47 8.24 -12.46
N ARG A 496 20.34 7.87 -13.05
CA ARG A 496 20.06 8.03 -14.49
C ARG A 496 20.22 9.48 -14.96
N ARG A 497 19.85 10.45 -14.13
CA ARG A 497 20.00 11.88 -14.43
C ARG A 497 21.46 12.33 -14.35
N LEU A 498 22.16 11.92 -13.29
CA LEU A 498 23.58 12.26 -13.13
C LEU A 498 24.44 11.65 -14.22
N GLN A 499 24.17 10.41 -14.65
CA GLN A 499 24.91 9.75 -15.74
C GLN A 499 24.74 10.42 -17.11
N GLN A 500 23.65 11.16 -17.31
CA GLN A 500 23.50 11.96 -18.54
C GLN A 500 24.47 13.15 -18.60
N CYS A 501 25.01 13.57 -17.46
CA CYS A 501 25.96 14.66 -17.37
C CYS A 501 27.42 14.19 -17.29
N ASP A 502 27.70 13.20 -16.41
CA ASP A 502 29.03 12.63 -16.21
C ASP A 502 28.93 11.30 -15.40
N ILE A 503 29.69 10.29 -15.85
CA ILE A 503 29.71 8.96 -15.21
C ILE A 503 30.36 9.02 -13.82
N ASP A 504 31.42 9.82 -13.65
CA ASP A 504 32.16 9.93 -12.40
C ASP A 504 31.31 10.58 -11.31
N THR A 505 30.54 11.59 -11.63
CA THR A 505 29.57 12.21 -10.69
C THR A 505 28.54 11.20 -10.18
N GLY A 506 28.03 10.32 -11.05
CA GLY A 506 27.14 9.23 -10.66
C GLY A 506 27.82 8.23 -9.72
N HIS A 507 29.08 7.87 -9.97
CA HIS A 507 29.85 6.97 -9.13
C HIS A 507 30.03 7.52 -7.70
N PHE A 508 30.45 8.77 -7.57
CA PHE A 508 30.61 9.38 -6.24
C PHE A 508 29.28 9.55 -5.49
N TYR A 509 28.19 9.83 -6.21
CA TYR A 509 26.85 9.86 -5.62
C TYR A 509 26.49 8.54 -4.95
N VAL A 510 26.71 7.42 -5.65
CA VAL A 510 26.48 6.06 -5.10
C VAL A 510 27.31 5.84 -3.85
N GLN A 511 28.60 6.19 -3.88
CA GLN A 511 29.49 6.01 -2.73
C GLN A 511 29.05 6.83 -1.51
N VAL A 512 28.64 8.09 -1.69
CA VAL A 512 28.16 8.94 -0.59
C VAL A 512 26.93 8.32 0.06
N VAL A 513 25.95 7.88 -0.74
CA VAL A 513 24.72 7.27 -0.23
C VAL A 513 25.01 5.94 0.48
N ASP A 514 25.93 5.13 -0.04
CA ASP A 514 26.31 3.85 0.56
C ASP A 514 27.00 4.05 1.92
N TYR A 515 28.01 4.90 1.98
CA TYR A 515 28.72 5.18 3.23
C TYR A 515 27.82 5.85 4.28
N LEU A 516 26.88 6.71 3.87
CA LEU A 516 25.90 7.29 4.78
C LEU A 516 25.01 6.21 5.41
N SER A 517 24.57 5.24 4.61
CA SER A 517 23.81 4.09 5.09
C SER A 517 24.63 3.23 6.08
N GLU A 518 25.91 3.00 5.81
CA GLU A 518 26.77 2.21 6.70
C GLU A 518 27.10 2.94 8.02
N VAL A 519 27.25 4.27 8.02
CA VAL A 519 27.38 5.07 9.25
C VAL A 519 26.13 4.91 10.14
N THR A 520 24.95 5.06 9.56
CA THR A 520 23.70 4.93 10.33
C THR A 520 23.44 3.51 10.81
N LYS A 521 23.89 2.49 10.06
CA LYS A 521 23.83 1.08 10.45
C LYS A 521 24.74 0.77 11.65
N ALA A 522 25.99 1.24 11.64
CA ALA A 522 26.89 1.09 12.79
C ALA A 522 26.28 1.73 14.06
N LEU A 523 25.59 2.86 13.92
CA LEU A 523 24.89 3.49 15.04
C LEU A 523 23.77 2.61 15.63
N ILE A 524 22.99 1.90 14.80
CA ILE A 524 22.00 0.92 15.26
C ILE A 524 22.66 -0.22 16.03
N HIS A 525 23.81 -0.70 15.56
CA HIS A 525 24.56 -1.76 16.23
C HIS A 525 25.15 -1.33 17.60
N ILE A 526 25.15 -0.03 17.88
CA ILE A 526 25.49 0.51 19.21
C ILE A 526 24.22 0.68 20.06
N THR A 527 23.20 1.35 19.52
CA THR A 527 22.01 1.77 20.27
C THR A 527 21.13 0.60 20.71
N ARG A 528 20.90 -0.39 19.85
CA ARG A 528 20.05 -1.55 20.17
C ARG A 528 20.65 -2.44 21.24
N PRO A 529 21.92 -2.93 21.15
CA PRO A 529 22.52 -3.72 22.22
C PRO A 529 22.61 -2.96 23.52
N ALA A 530 22.88 -1.65 23.48
CA ALA A 530 22.89 -0.79 24.67
C ALA A 530 21.53 -0.75 25.37
N TYR A 531 20.45 -0.56 24.61
CA TYR A 531 19.09 -0.59 25.12
C TYR A 531 18.71 -1.97 25.67
N GLU A 532 19.00 -3.04 24.92
CA GLU A 532 18.69 -4.41 25.34
C GLU A 532 19.41 -4.78 26.64
N HIS A 533 20.67 -4.40 26.79
CA HIS A 533 21.46 -4.64 27.99
C HIS A 533 20.81 -4.03 29.25
N ILE A 534 20.46 -2.76 29.19
CA ILE A 534 19.82 -2.05 30.29
C ILE A 534 18.37 -2.50 30.50
N ASN A 535 17.63 -2.76 29.41
CA ASN A 535 16.25 -3.23 29.49
C ASN A 535 16.12 -4.63 30.11
N ASN A 536 17.15 -5.47 29.96
CA ASN A 536 17.22 -6.81 30.54
C ASN A 536 17.84 -6.80 31.97
N HIS A 537 18.09 -5.63 32.57
CA HIS A 537 18.68 -5.45 33.91
C HIS A 537 20.02 -6.19 34.09
N HIS A 538 20.85 -6.21 33.04
CA HIS A 538 22.21 -6.72 33.19
C HIS A 538 23.05 -5.76 33.98
N GLU A 539 24.13 -6.28 34.62
CA GLU A 539 25.09 -5.44 35.37
C GLU A 539 25.65 -4.35 34.46
N GLY A 540 25.72 -3.12 35.02
CA GLY A 540 26.27 -1.96 34.34
C GLY A 540 27.77 -2.08 34.03
N LEU A 541 28.28 -1.14 33.26
CA LEU A 541 29.71 -1.05 32.94
C LEU A 541 30.52 -0.71 34.19
N THR A 542 31.73 -1.24 34.27
CA THR A 542 32.66 -0.89 35.36
C THR A 542 33.15 0.57 35.25
N LYS A 543 33.64 1.13 36.33
CA LYS A 543 34.16 2.52 36.34
C LYS A 543 35.28 2.71 35.31
N GLU A 544 36.15 1.72 35.14
CA GLU A 544 37.26 1.73 34.18
C GLU A 544 36.74 1.71 32.76
N GLN A 545 35.75 0.86 32.49
CA GLN A 545 35.09 0.80 31.16
C GLN A 545 34.39 2.13 30.82
N ILE A 546 33.74 2.76 31.77
CA ILE A 546 33.11 4.08 31.58
C ILE A 546 34.17 5.14 31.26
N VAL A 547 35.31 5.17 31.99
CA VAL A 547 36.38 6.12 31.71
C VAL A 547 36.97 5.94 30.31
N ASP A 548 37.20 4.67 29.90
CA ASP A 548 37.69 4.36 28.56
C ASP A 548 36.71 4.85 27.49
N LEU A 549 35.40 4.56 27.64
CA LEU A 549 34.37 4.98 26.71
C LEU A 549 34.14 6.51 26.70
N MET A 550 34.30 7.19 27.82
CA MET A 550 34.24 8.66 27.86
C MET A 550 35.36 9.27 27.00
N ARG A 551 36.61 8.76 27.16
CA ARG A 551 37.73 9.20 26.33
C ARG A 551 37.49 8.97 24.82
N VAL A 552 36.89 7.81 24.47
CA VAL A 552 36.51 7.50 23.10
C VAL A 552 35.41 8.46 22.61
N ASN A 553 34.39 8.74 23.45
CA ASN A 553 33.31 9.68 23.13
C ASN A 553 33.82 11.08 22.81
N ASP A 554 34.71 11.63 23.66
CA ASP A 554 35.27 12.98 23.46
C ASP A 554 36.05 13.08 22.14
N GLN A 555 36.79 12.02 21.77
CA GLN A 555 37.51 11.97 20.49
C GLN A 555 36.57 11.82 19.30
N VAL A 556 35.50 11.02 19.41
CA VAL A 556 34.48 10.85 18.37
C VAL A 556 33.73 12.18 18.13
N GLU A 557 33.34 12.87 19.18
CA GLU A 557 32.69 14.19 19.11
C GLU A 557 33.57 15.19 18.37
N ALA A 558 34.84 15.31 18.77
CA ALA A 558 35.78 16.21 18.13
C ALA A 558 36.00 15.92 16.63
N ILE A 559 36.04 14.64 16.23
CA ILE A 559 36.15 14.23 14.83
C ILE A 559 34.87 14.58 14.07
N PHE A 560 33.71 14.30 14.62
CA PHE A 560 32.42 14.59 13.96
C PHE A 560 32.17 16.09 13.83
N ASP A 561 32.53 16.89 14.82
CA ASP A 561 32.43 18.34 14.76
C ASP A 561 33.28 18.88 13.61
N LYS A 562 34.50 18.37 13.46
CA LYS A 562 35.39 18.76 12.35
C LYS A 562 34.85 18.33 10.99
N ILE A 563 34.31 17.10 10.87
CA ILE A 563 33.65 16.60 9.65
C ILE A 563 32.45 17.48 9.31
N ASN A 564 31.59 17.81 10.28
CA ASN A 564 30.41 18.63 10.07
C ASN A 564 30.79 20.06 9.64
N ASP A 565 31.85 20.63 10.21
CA ASP A 565 32.36 21.94 9.83
C ASP A 565 32.87 21.95 8.36
N MET A 566 33.66 20.95 8.00
CA MET A 566 34.16 20.79 6.61
C MET A 566 33.03 20.62 5.59
N LEU A 567 31.99 19.85 5.93
CA LEU A 567 30.82 19.67 5.07
C LEU A 567 30.00 20.95 4.91
N ARG A 568 29.87 21.75 5.96
CA ARG A 568 29.17 23.06 5.92
C ARG A 568 29.92 24.10 5.15
N THR A 569 31.23 24.25 5.42
CA THR A 569 32.09 25.28 4.80
C THR A 569 32.48 24.91 3.38
N LYS A 570 32.35 23.65 2.96
CA LYS A 570 32.88 23.10 1.69
C LYS A 570 34.41 23.21 1.60
N ASP A 571 35.09 23.35 2.70
CA ASP A 571 36.54 23.40 2.79
C ASP A 571 37.08 22.07 3.33
N PHE A 572 37.79 21.34 2.48
CA PHE A 572 38.35 20.03 2.78
C PHE A 572 39.87 20.10 3.02
N SER A 573 40.44 21.30 3.24
CA SER A 573 41.88 21.50 3.50
C SER A 573 42.36 20.74 4.73
N ASP A 574 41.49 20.54 5.75
CA ASP A 574 41.82 19.89 7.00
C ASP A 574 41.60 18.37 6.98
N LEU A 575 41.43 17.74 5.79
CA LEU A 575 41.17 16.30 5.69
C LEU A 575 42.28 15.46 6.34
N ASP A 576 43.55 15.82 6.17
CA ASP A 576 44.70 15.14 6.77
C ASP A 576 44.66 15.21 8.30
N MET A 577 44.18 16.30 8.87
CA MET A 577 43.98 16.45 10.31
C MET A 577 42.90 15.49 10.83
N VAL A 578 41.79 15.33 10.11
CA VAL A 578 40.75 14.34 10.47
C VAL A 578 41.32 12.92 10.41
N LEU A 579 42.18 12.59 9.46
CA LEU A 579 42.86 11.31 9.37
C LEU A 579 43.77 11.06 10.59
N GLU A 580 44.54 12.06 11.01
CA GLU A 580 45.39 11.95 12.20
C GLU A 580 44.56 11.79 13.48
N MET A 581 43.48 12.54 13.62
CA MET A 581 42.57 12.40 14.77
C MET A 581 41.94 11.00 14.81
N ARG A 582 41.52 10.45 13.67
CA ARG A 582 40.99 9.10 13.58
C ARG A 582 42.03 8.04 13.99
N ASP A 583 43.28 8.16 13.54
CA ASP A 583 44.34 7.20 13.85
C ASP A 583 44.62 7.20 15.35
N LYS A 584 44.65 8.36 16.00
CA LYS A 584 44.75 8.49 17.46
C LYS A 584 43.55 7.84 18.19
N LEU A 585 42.34 8.00 17.66
CA LEU A 585 41.15 7.33 18.18
C LEU A 585 41.28 5.80 18.06
N PHE A 586 41.77 5.29 16.93
CA PHE A 586 41.96 3.85 16.74
C PHE A 586 42.99 3.26 17.69
N ASP A 587 44.08 3.97 17.96
CA ASP A 587 45.04 3.57 18.99
C ASP A 587 44.40 3.51 20.40
N THR A 588 43.58 4.52 20.73
CA THR A 588 42.81 4.56 22.00
C THR A 588 41.85 3.35 22.10
N ILE A 589 41.14 3.03 21.01
CA ILE A 589 40.22 1.87 20.97
C ILE A 589 40.99 0.56 21.11
N VAL A 590 42.15 0.40 20.46
CA VAL A 590 42.99 -0.80 20.55
C VAL A 590 43.52 -0.96 21.99
N GLU A 591 43.94 0.11 22.64
CA GLU A 591 44.37 0.09 24.04
C GLU A 591 43.21 -0.32 24.97
N ALA A 592 42.02 0.23 24.76
CA ALA A 592 40.83 -0.08 25.53
C ALA A 592 40.43 -1.57 25.38
N ILE A 593 40.49 -2.13 24.15
CA ILE A 593 40.25 -3.56 23.89
C ILE A 593 41.30 -4.43 24.62
N LYS A 594 42.60 -4.08 24.53
CA LYS A 594 43.67 -4.83 25.22
C LYS A 594 43.49 -4.78 26.73
N SER A 595 43.10 -3.63 27.28
CA SER A 595 42.82 -3.47 28.70
C SER A 595 41.65 -4.34 29.13
N GLN A 596 40.59 -4.43 28.34
CA GLN A 596 39.45 -5.31 28.60
C GLN A 596 39.86 -6.80 28.61
N LEU A 597 40.68 -7.22 27.66
CA LEU A 597 41.17 -8.62 27.61
C LEU A 597 42.03 -8.98 28.86
N ARG A 598 42.83 -8.05 29.38
CA ARG A 598 43.57 -8.25 30.64
C ARG A 598 42.60 -8.36 31.83
N ARG A 599 41.59 -7.46 31.93
CA ARG A 599 40.56 -7.52 32.97
C ARG A 599 39.82 -8.86 33.03
N ILE A 600 39.50 -9.46 31.86
CA ILE A 600 38.85 -10.77 31.78
C ILE A 600 39.74 -11.88 32.38
N ASN A 601 41.07 -11.81 32.17
CA ASN A 601 41.98 -12.78 32.71
C ASN A 601 42.21 -12.64 34.23
N ASP A 602 42.18 -11.40 34.72
CA ASP A 602 42.52 -11.10 36.14
C ASP A 602 41.34 -11.31 37.10
N VAL A 603 40.09 -11.18 36.59
CA VAL A 603 38.86 -11.31 37.42
C VAL A 603 37.85 -12.23 36.75
N PRO A 604 37.86 -13.56 37.01
CA PRO A 604 36.96 -14.52 36.41
C PRO A 604 35.45 -14.29 36.71
N SER A 605 35.11 -13.44 37.70
CA SER A 605 33.73 -13.20 38.15
C SER A 605 33.08 -11.94 37.57
N GLY A 606 33.72 -11.23 36.63
CA GLY A 606 33.13 -10.04 35.99
C GLY A 606 31.96 -10.37 35.06
N SER A 607 31.00 -9.47 34.93
CA SER A 607 29.84 -9.65 34.02
C SER A 607 30.30 -9.80 32.58
N THR A 608 30.19 -11.02 32.06
CA THR A 608 30.51 -11.34 30.65
C THR A 608 29.69 -10.49 29.69
N ARG A 609 28.42 -10.18 30.02
CA ARG A 609 27.51 -9.40 29.14
C ARG A 609 27.89 -7.93 29.06
N ALA A 610 28.31 -7.33 30.19
CA ALA A 610 28.83 -5.95 30.21
C ALA A 610 30.13 -5.85 29.40
N GLY A 611 31.01 -6.84 29.50
CA GLY A 611 32.20 -6.94 28.67
C GLY A 611 31.92 -7.06 27.16
N VAL A 612 30.93 -7.85 26.80
CA VAL A 612 30.47 -7.97 25.36
C VAL A 612 29.91 -6.65 24.88
N LEU A 613 29.03 -5.98 25.63
CA LEU A 613 28.51 -4.67 25.27
C LEU A 613 29.62 -3.66 25.03
N TYR A 614 30.57 -3.58 25.97
CA TYR A 614 31.73 -2.69 25.90
C TYR A 614 32.55 -2.91 24.62
N LEU A 615 32.89 -4.18 24.31
CA LEU A 615 33.62 -4.52 23.08
C LEU A 615 32.81 -4.24 21.80
N THR A 616 31.49 -4.45 21.84
CA THR A 616 30.60 -4.13 20.74
C THR A 616 30.59 -2.63 20.45
N ILE A 617 30.46 -1.79 21.48
CA ILE A 617 30.51 -0.33 21.33
C ILE A 617 31.83 0.10 20.70
N LEU A 618 32.97 -0.40 21.19
CA LEU A 618 34.29 -0.04 20.64
C LEU A 618 34.46 -0.44 19.17
N ASN A 619 34.07 -1.67 18.80
CA ASN A 619 34.19 -2.15 17.43
C ASN A 619 33.28 -1.41 16.47
N GLU A 620 32.02 -1.16 16.85
CA GLU A 620 31.09 -0.44 16.00
C GLU A 620 31.43 1.06 15.90
N THR A 621 32.02 1.65 16.96
CA THR A 621 32.59 3.00 16.89
C THR A 621 33.72 3.08 15.86
N LYS A 622 34.62 2.08 15.84
CA LYS A 622 35.67 1.99 14.82
C LYS A 622 35.09 1.89 13.41
N THR A 623 34.06 1.05 13.21
CA THR A 623 33.36 0.89 11.93
C THR A 623 32.71 2.20 11.50
N MET A 624 31.99 2.87 12.40
CA MET A 624 31.34 4.15 12.15
C MET A 624 32.35 5.22 11.72
N MET A 625 33.51 5.31 12.36
CA MET A 625 34.57 6.26 12.02
C MET A 625 35.22 5.97 10.66
N LEU A 626 35.42 4.70 10.30
CA LEU A 626 35.90 4.32 8.97
C LEU A 626 34.94 4.77 7.87
N GLN A 627 33.65 4.53 8.07
CA GLN A 627 32.63 4.88 7.09
C GLN A 627 32.43 6.41 7.00
N SER A 628 32.49 7.13 8.11
CA SER A 628 32.42 8.60 8.13
C SER A 628 33.56 9.25 7.37
N ARG A 629 34.77 8.72 7.48
CA ARG A 629 35.93 9.18 6.70
C ARG A 629 35.75 8.89 5.20
N ASN A 630 35.26 7.70 4.86
CA ASN A 630 35.02 7.33 3.46
C ASN A 630 33.93 8.21 2.85
N LEU A 631 32.88 8.49 3.61
CA LEU A 631 31.82 9.43 3.26
C LEU A 631 32.39 10.83 2.98
N LEU A 632 33.23 11.37 3.87
CA LEU A 632 33.83 12.68 3.72
C LEU A 632 34.66 12.78 2.44
N LYS A 633 35.51 11.77 2.18
CA LYS A 633 36.34 11.71 0.96
C LYS A 633 35.49 11.60 -0.32
N SER A 634 34.46 10.78 -0.31
CA SER A 634 33.55 10.65 -1.46
C SER A 634 32.74 11.92 -1.68
N GLN A 635 32.36 12.61 -0.60
CA GLN A 635 31.67 13.90 -0.69
C GLN A 635 32.59 15.00 -1.23
N GLN A 636 33.86 15.01 -0.87
CA GLN A 636 34.86 15.90 -1.46
C GLN A 636 34.93 15.70 -2.99
N TYR A 637 35.18 14.48 -3.44
CA TYR A 637 35.24 14.16 -4.88
C TYR A 637 33.93 14.49 -5.61
N PHE A 638 32.77 14.23 -4.99
CA PHE A 638 31.47 14.56 -5.55
C PHE A 638 31.28 16.07 -5.76
N LEU A 639 31.84 16.90 -4.87
CA LEU A 639 31.80 18.36 -4.98
C LEU A 639 32.87 18.93 -5.92
N GLU A 640 34.02 18.26 -6.05
CA GLU A 640 35.15 18.66 -6.92
C GLU A 640 34.97 18.23 -8.38
N ALA A 641 34.27 17.16 -8.67
CA ALA A 641 34.01 16.66 -10.04
C ALA A 641 33.30 17.68 -10.94
N LYS A 642 32.97 18.85 -10.41
CA LYS A 642 32.31 19.95 -11.10
C LYS A 642 33.19 21.21 -11.25
N LYS A 643 34.44 21.21 -10.74
CA LYS A 643 35.42 22.26 -11.04
C LYS A 643 36.22 21.91 -12.31
#